data_1e28aad80880c40d94b3d2daa2f2c9f1
#
_entry.id   1e28aad80880c40d94b3d2daa2f2c9f1
#
_cell.length_a   1.000
_cell.length_b   1.000
_cell.length_c   1.000
_cell.angle_alpha   90.00
_cell.angle_beta   90.00
_cell.angle_gamma   90.00
#
_symmetry.space_group_name_H-M   'P 1'
#
loop_
_entity.id
_entity.type
_entity.pdbx_description
1 polymer ?
#
loop_
_entity_poly.entity_id
_entity_poly.type
_entity_poly.pdbx_seq_one_letter_code
_entity_poly.pdbx_strand_id
1 'polypeptide(L)'
;MRTWILIAGLAALVQPAFAQVTAVAPSGAAELRFRFPNTAGATESVVLDRFLIDGHALGAANALRVRQLAPGVTEVTAPSPAAADWEFALADNSGCYGFGERFDRLNQANTILRNASRNTVGSKGTSTYQPVPFFMSLRGYGLWLDTFSEATFDLNVSDPTRIAIKVYARNLRFVLFEGPSFPSILERFTALAGRQQLPPYWAFAPWKSRDYHRNQQDVYEDADRYRELGLPASVILIDSPWATSYNTYEINTRQFEDGPRMIAYLHQKGYKVVFWHTSWINRETNPPYEEGMSGKIPLTAAGNFAEAERQGYFLRRPDGSTYLARWWKGLGSLIDFTNPAAKQWWQSQVAKAIALGADGFKDDDGEGNFIGDVKLASGEDPRLIRNRYAVDYNRAVAEVLAQQKGKDWVLFQRSGTTGSHMLPFFWGGDNDATFSPENGLPTVVTAGLSAGLSGISLWMSDLGGYNKKARFAGDDVLFARWTEYSAFSPGMEVMSGMNLGPWDYGDKALGIFRRYSVLHMSLFPYRYAAAQESARSGLPMMRALVLMHQDDPSAREAATEYYFGPDLLVAPVLAPVTQQAVYLPEGNWIDYWTGKRYSGRQTLAMEAPLDRIPVFVRDGAIVPRIPEDVMTLVPPLDARRVYELYPGALRAITDFEGRSVGPGAGPGTLVIAGPAAHVTLRWRFQGPLGVTLNGRELHPVVGPDSVVSVDFEHQAASRLEWRLQSEPRP
;
A
#
# COMPACT_ATOMS: atom_id res chain seq x y z
N MET A 1 -50.50 51.15 -6.91
CA MET A 1 -49.21 51.66 -6.52
C MET A 1 -48.80 50.99 -5.20
N ARG A 2 -47.97 49.96 -5.23
CA ARG A 2 -47.30 49.39 -4.04
C ARG A 2 -45.84 49.15 -4.43
N THR A 3 -45.02 49.99 -3.84
CA THR A 3 -43.57 50.08 -4.01
C THR A 3 -42.91 48.89 -3.32
N TRP A 4 -42.16 48.06 -4.01
CA TRP A 4 -41.28 47.06 -3.45
C TRP A 4 -39.87 47.63 -3.33
N ILE A 5 -39.37 47.70 -2.12
CA ILE A 5 -37.99 48.06 -1.82
C ILE A 5 -37.18 46.79 -1.88
N LEU A 6 -36.30 46.66 -2.89
CA LEU A 6 -35.26 45.65 -2.95
C LEU A 6 -34.11 46.05 -2.02
N ILE A 7 -33.90 45.29 -0.95
CA ILE A 7 -32.65 45.34 -0.17
C ILE A 7 -31.67 44.36 -0.83
N ALA A 8 -30.73 44.91 -1.60
CA ALA A 8 -29.60 44.16 -2.10
C ALA A 8 -28.56 43.99 -0.96
N GLY A 9 -28.55 42.85 -0.32
CA GLY A 9 -27.47 42.46 0.59
C GLY A 9 -26.22 42.11 -0.24
N LEU A 10 -25.17 42.96 -0.17
CA LEU A 10 -23.83 42.62 -0.62
C LEU A 10 -23.29 41.52 0.29
N ALA A 11 -23.41 40.26 -0.11
CA ALA A 11 -22.56 39.20 0.37
C ALA A 11 -21.17 39.38 -0.25
N ALA A 12 -20.23 39.91 0.51
CA ALA A 12 -18.82 39.89 0.14
C ALA A 12 -18.39 38.44 0.03
N LEU A 13 -18.29 37.93 -1.20
CA LEU A 13 -17.60 36.69 -1.51
C LEU A 13 -16.13 36.88 -1.11
N VAL A 14 -15.78 36.42 0.08
CA VAL A 14 -14.37 36.20 0.44
C VAL A 14 -13.87 35.11 -0.52
N GLN A 15 -13.22 35.53 -1.59
CA GLN A 15 -12.47 34.58 -2.43
C GLN A 15 -11.40 33.99 -1.52
N PRO A 16 -11.27 32.65 -1.44
CA PRO A 16 -10.17 32.04 -0.74
C PRO A 16 -8.87 32.58 -1.35
N ALA A 17 -7.94 33.02 -0.50
CA ALA A 17 -6.64 33.49 -0.93
C ALA A 17 -5.91 32.30 -1.54
N PHE A 18 -5.84 32.26 -2.87
CA PHE A 18 -5.07 31.25 -3.59
C PHE A 18 -3.58 31.48 -3.32
N ALA A 19 -2.81 30.37 -3.23
CA ALA A 19 -1.36 30.43 -3.12
C ALA A 19 -0.80 31.32 -4.23
N GLN A 20 0.00 32.29 -3.84
CA GLN A 20 0.71 33.16 -4.78
C GLN A 20 2.17 32.78 -4.78
N VAL A 21 2.64 32.31 -5.93
CA VAL A 21 4.08 32.19 -6.20
C VAL A 21 4.51 33.49 -6.86
N THR A 22 5.35 34.26 -6.19
CA THR A 22 5.95 35.48 -6.76
C THR A 22 7.44 35.28 -6.98
N ALA A 23 7.90 35.57 -8.20
CA ALA A 23 9.32 35.67 -8.46
C ALA A 23 9.83 37.00 -7.84
N VAL A 24 10.80 36.88 -6.95
CA VAL A 24 11.47 38.04 -6.33
C VAL A 24 12.93 37.97 -6.70
N ALA A 25 13.45 39.01 -7.30
CA ALA A 25 14.88 39.09 -7.66
C ALA A 25 15.47 40.44 -7.24
N PRO A 26 15.76 40.68 -5.95
CA PRO A 26 16.50 41.86 -5.54
C PRO A 26 18.00 41.83 -5.90
N SER A 27 18.57 40.62 -6.13
CA SER A 27 20.00 40.38 -6.25
C SER A 27 20.45 39.77 -7.59
N GLY A 28 19.55 39.63 -8.58
CA GLY A 28 19.87 38.97 -9.83
C GLY A 28 19.88 37.44 -9.83
N ALA A 29 19.70 36.80 -8.65
CA ALA A 29 19.53 35.34 -8.51
C ALA A 29 18.04 34.96 -8.51
N ALA A 30 17.69 33.79 -9.06
CA ALA A 30 16.31 33.31 -9.06
C ALA A 30 15.85 32.97 -7.62
N GLU A 31 14.76 33.57 -7.18
CA GLU A 31 14.09 33.32 -5.92
C GLU A 31 12.58 33.23 -6.16
N LEU A 32 11.94 32.24 -5.53
CA LEU A 32 10.49 32.13 -5.50
C LEU A 32 9.99 32.19 -4.06
N ARG A 33 8.87 32.84 -3.84
CA ARG A 33 8.17 32.83 -2.57
C ARG A 33 6.81 32.17 -2.76
N PHE A 34 6.66 31.02 -2.13
CA PHE A 34 5.39 30.28 -2.10
C PHE A 34 4.63 30.60 -0.83
N ARG A 35 3.42 31.16 -0.96
CA ARG A 35 2.51 31.49 0.14
C ARG A 35 1.35 30.51 0.15
N PHE A 36 0.97 30.06 1.34
CA PHE A 36 -0.09 29.06 1.52
C PHE A 36 -0.76 29.23 2.89
N PRO A 37 -2.03 28.80 3.08
CA PRO A 37 -2.67 28.78 4.40
C PRO A 37 -2.14 27.58 5.20
N ASN A 38 -1.83 27.81 6.49
CA ASN A 38 -1.56 26.73 7.43
C ASN A 38 -2.86 26.13 7.99
N THR A 39 -2.75 25.11 8.86
CA THR A 39 -3.89 24.45 9.51
C THR A 39 -4.77 25.38 10.34
N ALA A 40 -4.21 26.45 10.90
CA ALA A 40 -4.96 27.48 11.64
C ALA A 40 -5.56 28.56 10.74
N GLY A 41 -5.40 28.49 9.42
CA GLY A 41 -5.88 29.46 8.45
C GLY A 41 -5.03 30.73 8.33
N ALA A 42 -3.88 30.81 9.02
CA ALA A 42 -2.92 31.89 8.85
C ALA A 42 -2.11 31.70 7.56
N THR A 43 -1.69 32.82 6.95
CA THR A 43 -0.83 32.79 5.76
C THR A 43 0.61 32.55 6.14
N GLU A 44 1.16 31.42 5.68
CA GLU A 44 2.56 31.05 5.76
C GLU A 44 3.28 31.28 4.44
N SER A 45 4.61 31.24 4.47
CA SER A 45 5.39 31.28 3.23
C SER A 45 6.70 30.50 3.36
N VAL A 46 7.10 29.84 2.28
CA VAL A 46 8.44 29.26 2.13
C VAL A 46 9.16 29.95 0.97
N VAL A 47 10.46 30.19 1.17
CA VAL A 47 11.33 30.75 0.13
C VAL A 47 12.07 29.60 -0.53
N LEU A 48 12.02 29.55 -1.85
CA LEU A 48 12.82 28.68 -2.68
C LEU A 48 13.90 29.53 -3.37
N ASP A 49 15.15 29.17 -3.16
CA ASP A 49 16.29 29.90 -3.67
C ASP A 49 17.45 28.96 -4.04
N ARG A 50 18.64 29.52 -4.27
CA ARG A 50 19.85 28.77 -4.62
C ARG A 50 19.65 27.86 -5.84
N PHE A 51 18.88 28.33 -6.83
CA PHE A 51 18.74 27.59 -8.09
C PHE A 51 20.06 27.58 -8.84
N LEU A 52 20.62 26.40 -8.99
CA LEU A 52 21.87 26.16 -9.73
C LEU A 52 21.61 25.20 -10.89
N ILE A 53 22.37 25.38 -11.95
CA ILE A 53 22.51 24.47 -13.09
C ILE A 53 24.00 24.22 -13.33
N ASP A 54 24.45 22.97 -13.25
CA ASP A 54 25.88 22.56 -13.32
C ASP A 54 26.75 23.39 -12.36
N GLY A 55 26.27 23.67 -11.14
CA GLY A 55 26.95 24.45 -10.12
C GLY A 55 26.94 25.97 -10.33
N HIS A 56 26.32 26.48 -11.36
CA HIS A 56 26.23 27.90 -11.67
C HIS A 56 24.86 28.46 -11.30
N ALA A 57 24.83 29.65 -10.69
CA ALA A 57 23.57 30.28 -10.35
C ALA A 57 22.71 30.52 -11.60
N LEU A 58 21.45 30.14 -11.51
CA LEU A 58 20.46 30.41 -12.54
C LEU A 58 20.20 31.93 -12.57
N GLY A 59 20.67 32.57 -13.67
CA GLY A 59 20.49 34.01 -13.88
C GLY A 59 19.03 34.36 -14.09
N ALA A 60 18.63 35.51 -13.58
CA ALA A 60 17.33 36.14 -13.70
C ALA A 60 16.08 35.27 -13.45
N ALA A 61 15.07 35.84 -12.77
CA ALA A 61 13.78 35.20 -12.46
C ALA A 61 13.00 34.68 -13.68
N ASN A 62 13.33 35.16 -14.89
CA ASN A 62 12.70 34.76 -16.16
C ASN A 62 13.03 33.33 -16.60
N ALA A 63 14.05 32.69 -16.03
CA ALA A 63 14.36 31.30 -16.30
C ALA A 63 13.36 30.32 -15.66
N LEU A 64 12.67 30.74 -14.60
CA LEU A 64 11.63 29.95 -13.93
C LEU A 64 10.26 30.32 -14.47
N ARG A 65 9.52 29.31 -14.90
CA ARG A 65 8.12 29.43 -15.34
C ARG A 65 7.21 28.89 -14.25
N VAL A 66 6.28 29.71 -13.77
CA VAL A 66 5.31 29.35 -12.76
C VAL A 66 3.93 29.26 -13.39
N ARG A 67 3.24 28.15 -13.17
CA ARG A 67 1.88 27.92 -13.71
C ARG A 67 0.98 27.29 -12.65
N GLN A 68 -0.15 27.86 -12.41
CA GLN A 68 -1.19 27.22 -11.60
C GLN A 68 -1.89 26.14 -12.42
N LEU A 69 -1.85 24.89 -11.95
CA LEU A 69 -2.50 23.74 -12.60
C LEU A 69 -3.95 23.57 -12.12
N ALA A 70 -4.20 23.82 -10.86
CA ALA A 70 -5.49 23.78 -10.20
C ALA A 70 -5.45 24.63 -8.91
N PRO A 71 -6.56 24.92 -8.26
CA PRO A 71 -6.57 25.57 -6.96
C PRO A 71 -5.66 24.84 -5.95
N GLY A 72 -4.66 25.53 -5.43
CA GLY A 72 -3.68 24.97 -4.50
C GLY A 72 -2.64 24.02 -5.12
N VAL A 73 -2.47 24.03 -6.45
CA VAL A 73 -1.50 23.21 -7.17
C VAL A 73 -0.72 24.09 -8.15
N THR A 74 0.55 24.32 -7.86
CA THR A 74 1.41 25.22 -8.64
C THR A 74 2.61 24.46 -9.19
N GLU A 75 2.77 24.46 -10.51
CA GLU A 75 3.92 23.92 -11.22
C GLU A 75 5.00 24.97 -11.37
N VAL A 76 6.25 24.56 -11.16
CA VAL A 76 7.45 25.33 -11.48
C VAL A 76 8.31 24.56 -12.43
N THR A 77 8.74 25.18 -13.52
CA THR A 77 9.63 24.59 -14.53
C THR A 77 10.77 25.52 -14.88
N ALA A 78 11.94 24.92 -15.15
CA ALA A 78 13.07 25.62 -15.77
C ALA A 78 13.61 24.78 -16.93
N PRO A 79 13.61 25.28 -18.16
CA PRO A 79 14.13 24.54 -19.32
C PRO A 79 15.66 24.62 -19.37
N SER A 80 16.28 23.54 -19.89
CA SER A 80 17.70 23.54 -20.32
C SER A 80 17.82 22.96 -21.71
N PRO A 81 18.82 23.40 -22.49
CA PRO A 81 19.07 22.86 -23.83
C PRO A 81 19.54 21.40 -23.81
N ALA A 82 20.17 20.99 -22.72
CA ALA A 82 20.62 19.61 -22.46
C ALA A 82 20.27 19.16 -21.07
N ALA A 83 20.41 17.87 -20.78
CA ALA A 83 20.32 17.36 -19.42
C ALA A 83 21.48 17.89 -18.58
N ALA A 84 21.20 18.31 -17.36
CA ALA A 84 22.13 19.01 -16.49
C ALA A 84 21.91 18.63 -15.03
N ASP A 85 22.85 18.93 -14.16
CA ASP A 85 22.72 18.80 -12.72
C ASP A 85 22.04 20.05 -12.15
N TRP A 86 20.81 19.88 -11.67
CA TRP A 86 20.01 20.93 -11.03
C TRP A 86 20.10 20.85 -9.52
N GLU A 87 20.17 22.02 -8.88
CA GLU A 87 20.08 22.17 -7.44
C GLU A 87 19.19 23.36 -7.08
N PHE A 88 18.42 23.22 -6.01
CA PHE A 88 17.69 24.33 -5.39
C PHE A 88 17.42 24.01 -3.92
N ALA A 89 17.06 25.05 -3.13
CA ALA A 89 16.81 24.87 -1.72
C ALA A 89 15.52 25.57 -1.28
N LEU A 90 14.91 25.03 -0.22
CA LEU A 90 13.74 25.59 0.46
C LEU A 90 14.16 26.03 1.87
N ALA A 91 13.74 27.22 2.30
CA ALA A 91 13.92 27.70 3.67
C ALA A 91 12.90 27.02 4.60
N ASP A 92 13.17 25.78 4.97
CA ASP A 92 12.33 24.94 5.84
C ASP A 92 13.20 24.04 6.72
N ASN A 93 12.86 23.97 8.01
CA ASN A 93 13.49 23.09 9.00
C ASN A 93 12.45 22.35 9.85
N SER A 94 11.23 22.24 9.36
CA SER A 94 10.16 21.49 9.99
C SER A 94 10.25 19.98 9.66
N GLY A 95 9.37 19.17 10.23
CA GLY A 95 9.27 17.76 9.90
C GLY A 95 8.81 17.53 8.47
N CYS A 96 9.39 16.53 7.80
CA CYS A 96 9.10 16.12 6.43
C CYS A 96 8.64 14.66 6.38
N TYR A 97 7.51 14.39 5.72
CA TYR A 97 6.84 13.09 5.66
C TYR A 97 6.53 12.70 4.21
N GLY A 98 6.77 11.44 3.85
CA GLY A 98 6.59 10.94 2.49
C GLY A 98 7.83 10.22 1.97
N PHE A 99 8.28 10.54 0.75
CA PHE A 99 9.45 9.98 0.06
C PHE A 99 9.31 8.51 -0.35
N GLY A 100 8.08 7.99 -0.44
CA GLY A 100 7.80 6.60 -0.78
C GLY A 100 7.92 5.66 0.43
N GLU A 101 8.24 4.42 0.17
CA GLU A 101 8.45 3.40 1.18
C GLU A 101 9.78 3.63 1.90
N ARG A 102 9.74 3.97 3.19
CA ARG A 102 10.93 4.18 4.03
C ARG A 102 10.86 3.30 5.25
N PHE A 103 11.94 2.55 5.50
CA PHE A 103 12.00 1.51 6.53
C PHE A 103 12.45 2.04 7.89
N ASP A 104 13.14 3.17 7.92
CA ASP A 104 13.79 3.70 9.11
C ASP A 104 12.87 4.54 10.00
N ARG A 105 12.09 5.46 9.42
CA ARG A 105 11.22 6.39 10.15
C ARG A 105 10.20 7.07 9.24
N LEU A 106 9.16 7.69 9.84
CA LEU A 106 8.17 8.48 9.10
C LEU A 106 8.63 9.92 8.87
N ASN A 107 9.13 10.59 9.91
CA ASN A 107 9.69 11.93 9.82
C ASN A 107 11.13 11.86 9.32
N GLN A 108 11.37 12.32 8.11
CA GLN A 108 12.67 12.25 7.47
C GLN A 108 13.57 13.49 7.71
N ALA A 109 13.16 14.44 8.56
CA ALA A 109 14.03 15.56 8.94
C ALA A 109 15.38 15.09 9.51
N ASN A 110 16.44 15.86 9.28
CA ASN A 110 17.82 15.56 9.66
C ASN A 110 18.37 14.27 9.00
N THR A 111 17.98 14.01 7.75
CA THR A 111 18.54 12.92 6.94
C THR A 111 18.92 13.38 5.55
N ILE A 112 19.85 12.65 4.91
CA ILE A 112 20.09 12.78 3.47
C ILE A 112 19.48 11.56 2.81
N LEU A 113 18.44 11.79 1.99
CA LEU A 113 17.77 10.74 1.26
C LEU A 113 18.21 10.69 -0.19
N ARG A 114 18.50 9.49 -0.67
CA ARG A 114 18.59 9.22 -2.09
C ARG A 114 17.25 8.68 -2.60
N ASN A 115 16.64 9.40 -3.53
CA ASN A 115 15.42 8.98 -4.20
C ASN A 115 15.79 8.07 -5.38
N ALA A 116 16.15 6.83 -5.07
CA ALA A 116 16.60 5.81 -6.01
C ALA A 116 16.01 4.45 -5.61
N SER A 117 15.40 3.77 -6.59
CA SER A 117 14.92 2.39 -6.42
C SER A 117 16.13 1.46 -6.35
N ARG A 118 16.26 0.74 -5.23
CA ARG A 118 17.44 -0.10 -4.96
C ARG A 118 17.06 -1.40 -4.30
N ASN A 119 17.57 -2.49 -4.86
CA ASN A 119 17.56 -3.77 -4.17
C ASN A 119 18.65 -3.74 -3.08
N THR A 120 18.21 -3.88 -1.82
CA THR A 120 19.08 -3.97 -0.64
C THR A 120 18.71 -5.20 0.16
N VAL A 121 19.70 -6.02 0.48
CA VAL A 121 19.56 -7.19 1.35
C VAL A 121 20.00 -6.81 2.76
N GLY A 122 19.27 -7.25 3.78
CA GLY A 122 19.55 -6.95 5.19
C GLY A 122 19.05 -5.56 5.60
N SER A 123 19.82 -4.84 6.43
CA SER A 123 19.41 -3.51 6.90
C SER A 123 19.14 -2.56 5.74
N LYS A 124 17.91 -2.02 5.69
CA LYS A 124 17.48 -1.11 4.65
C LYS A 124 18.05 0.31 4.84
N GLY A 125 18.21 0.76 6.09
CA GLY A 125 18.59 2.14 6.40
C GLY A 125 17.67 3.12 5.67
N THR A 126 18.24 4.08 4.95
CA THR A 126 17.49 5.05 4.12
C THR A 126 17.23 4.55 2.68
N SER A 127 17.60 3.31 2.34
CA SER A 127 17.32 2.73 1.02
C SER A 127 15.86 2.32 0.90
N THR A 128 15.38 2.19 -0.34
CA THR A 128 14.00 1.84 -0.63
C THR A 128 13.87 1.13 -1.98
N TYR A 129 12.89 0.26 -2.10
CA TYR A 129 12.47 -0.29 -3.39
C TYR A 129 11.55 0.68 -4.16
N GLN A 130 10.81 1.55 -3.42
CA GLN A 130 9.75 2.39 -3.97
C GLN A 130 9.96 3.86 -3.57
N PRO A 131 10.99 4.53 -4.12
CA PRO A 131 11.19 5.95 -3.91
C PRO A 131 10.09 6.74 -4.60
N VAL A 132 9.44 7.66 -3.89
CA VAL A 132 8.53 8.65 -4.47
C VAL A 132 9.08 10.03 -4.13
N PRO A 133 9.44 10.86 -5.11
CA PRO A 133 10.05 12.17 -4.86
C PRO A 133 9.02 13.22 -4.47
N PHE A 134 8.18 12.88 -3.49
CA PHE A 134 7.12 13.70 -2.92
C PHE A 134 7.21 13.70 -1.41
N PHE A 135 7.06 14.89 -0.81
CA PHE A 135 6.94 15.03 0.64
C PHE A 135 5.92 16.09 1.04
N MET A 136 5.46 15.98 2.27
CA MET A 136 4.62 16.96 2.99
C MET A 136 5.41 17.55 4.14
N SER A 137 5.40 18.87 4.28
CA SER A 137 6.03 19.62 5.37
C SER A 137 5.02 19.96 6.45
N LEU A 138 5.43 19.87 7.73
CA LEU A 138 4.61 20.34 8.87
C LEU A 138 4.22 21.81 8.78
N ARG A 139 4.84 22.60 7.90
CA ARG A 139 4.43 23.98 7.62
C ARG A 139 3.11 24.08 6.85
N GLY A 140 2.60 23.01 6.23
CA GLY A 140 1.32 22.97 5.52
C GLY A 140 1.44 23.06 4.00
N TYR A 141 2.53 22.60 3.43
CA TYR A 141 2.69 22.44 1.99
C TYR A 141 3.28 21.06 1.64
N GLY A 142 3.13 20.66 0.37
CA GLY A 142 3.81 19.51 -0.22
C GLY A 142 4.65 19.92 -1.41
N LEU A 143 5.67 19.13 -1.73
CA LEU A 143 6.47 19.25 -2.94
C LEU A 143 6.61 17.89 -3.60
N TRP A 144 6.36 17.84 -4.91
CA TRP A 144 6.66 16.70 -5.78
C TRP A 144 7.66 17.12 -6.85
N LEU A 145 8.83 16.51 -6.82
CA LEU A 145 9.83 16.64 -7.88
C LEU A 145 9.47 15.65 -8.98
N ASP A 146 8.95 16.13 -10.11
CA ASP A 146 8.52 15.27 -11.21
C ASP A 146 9.71 14.79 -12.04
N THR A 147 10.27 13.67 -11.61
CA THR A 147 11.45 13.06 -12.24
C THR A 147 11.47 11.55 -12.11
N PHE A 148 12.07 10.89 -13.09
CA PHE A 148 12.47 9.48 -13.01
C PHE A 148 13.99 9.30 -12.80
N SER A 149 14.73 10.39 -12.75
CA SER A 149 16.13 10.36 -12.34
C SER A 149 16.26 10.08 -10.85
N GLU A 150 17.40 9.54 -10.46
CA GLU A 150 17.79 9.54 -9.06
C GLU A 150 17.96 10.99 -8.59
N ALA A 151 17.46 11.30 -7.40
CA ALA A 151 17.57 12.63 -6.79
C ALA A 151 18.07 12.51 -5.35
N THR A 152 18.69 13.57 -4.85
CA THR A 152 19.11 13.67 -3.45
C THR A 152 18.32 14.76 -2.75
N PHE A 153 17.80 14.45 -1.58
CA PHE A 153 17.15 15.39 -0.67
C PHE A 153 17.97 15.48 0.60
N ASP A 154 18.63 16.60 0.81
CA ASP A 154 19.31 16.93 2.06
C ASP A 154 18.32 17.67 2.97
N LEU A 155 17.81 16.96 3.95
CA LEU A 155 16.76 17.43 4.83
C LEU A 155 17.40 17.96 6.12
N ASN A 156 17.96 19.18 6.05
CA ASN A 156 18.55 19.93 7.17
C ASN A 156 19.87 19.37 7.73
N VAL A 157 20.59 18.50 7.02
CA VAL A 157 21.87 17.94 7.49
C VAL A 157 23.00 18.91 7.20
N SER A 158 23.19 19.35 5.95
CA SER A 158 24.27 20.27 5.58
C SER A 158 23.96 21.73 5.96
N ASP A 159 22.71 22.11 5.96
CA ASP A 159 22.22 23.42 6.41
C ASP A 159 20.96 23.20 7.29
N PRO A 160 21.04 23.38 8.62
CA PRO A 160 19.92 23.08 9.52
C PRO A 160 18.67 23.96 9.32
N THR A 161 18.76 24.96 8.43
CA THR A 161 17.63 25.85 8.13
C THR A 161 16.99 25.58 6.76
N ARG A 162 17.51 24.58 6.01
CA ARG A 162 17.12 24.38 4.61
C ARG A 162 16.99 22.92 4.22
N ILE A 163 16.10 22.69 3.28
CA ILE A 163 16.02 21.47 2.50
C ILE A 163 16.70 21.74 1.15
N ALA A 164 17.76 21.01 0.80
CA ALA A 164 18.41 21.11 -0.50
C ALA A 164 18.06 19.90 -1.38
N ILE A 165 17.75 20.15 -2.65
CA ILE A 165 17.33 19.14 -3.61
C ILE A 165 18.29 19.18 -4.81
N LYS A 166 18.83 18.00 -5.17
CA LYS A 166 19.71 17.82 -6.33
C LYS A 166 19.15 16.75 -7.25
N VAL A 167 19.13 17.04 -8.56
CA VAL A 167 18.61 16.11 -9.56
C VAL A 167 19.27 16.34 -10.93
N TYR A 168 19.58 15.23 -11.62
CA TYR A 168 19.96 15.28 -13.01
C TYR A 168 18.72 15.23 -13.89
N ALA A 169 18.45 16.27 -14.66
CA ALA A 169 17.25 16.38 -15.49
C ALA A 169 17.48 17.23 -16.74
N ARG A 170 16.74 16.95 -17.82
CA ARG A 170 16.73 17.82 -19.01
C ARG A 170 16.08 19.17 -18.70
N ASN A 171 14.95 19.12 -18.00
CA ASN A 171 14.25 20.29 -17.51
C ASN A 171 13.96 20.08 -16.02
N LEU A 172 14.21 21.09 -15.21
CA LEU A 172 13.72 21.05 -13.83
C LEU A 172 12.19 21.19 -13.85
N ARG A 173 11.49 20.29 -13.19
CA ARG A 173 10.03 20.36 -12.98
C ARG A 173 9.70 19.87 -11.59
N PHE A 174 8.98 20.71 -10.85
CA PHE A 174 8.40 20.31 -9.58
C PHE A 174 7.04 20.97 -9.38
N VAL A 175 6.21 20.39 -8.49
CA VAL A 175 4.87 20.86 -8.18
C VAL A 175 4.78 21.13 -6.69
N LEU A 176 4.26 22.29 -6.33
CA LEU A 176 3.94 22.70 -4.98
C LEU A 176 2.45 22.52 -4.73
N PHE A 177 2.13 21.91 -3.61
CA PHE A 177 0.76 21.70 -3.14
C PHE A 177 0.53 22.49 -1.87
N GLU A 178 -0.52 23.27 -1.81
CA GLU A 178 -1.02 23.86 -0.58
C GLU A 178 -2.14 23.01 0.00
N GLY A 179 -2.34 23.08 1.30
CA GLY A 179 -3.50 22.46 1.92
C GLY A 179 -3.51 22.70 3.43
N PRO A 180 -4.72 22.82 4.02
CA PRO A 180 -4.82 23.01 5.45
C PRO A 180 -4.40 21.77 6.25
N SER A 181 -4.22 20.62 5.58
CA SER A 181 -3.90 19.36 6.24
C SER A 181 -3.16 18.41 5.30
N PHE A 182 -2.42 17.46 5.86
CA PHE A 182 -1.76 16.41 5.11
C PHE A 182 -2.73 15.60 4.23
N PRO A 183 -3.94 15.22 4.67
CA PRO A 183 -4.90 14.58 3.79
C PRO A 183 -5.21 15.37 2.54
N SER A 184 -5.40 16.70 2.66
CA SER A 184 -5.72 17.56 1.50
C SER A 184 -4.54 17.71 0.54
N ILE A 185 -3.31 17.75 1.06
CA ILE A 185 -2.08 17.79 0.24
C ILE A 185 -1.92 16.46 -0.52
N LEU A 186 -2.06 15.32 0.18
CA LEU A 186 -1.97 13.99 -0.40
C LEU A 186 -3.05 13.75 -1.47
N GLU A 187 -4.27 14.22 -1.24
CA GLU A 187 -5.36 14.14 -2.21
C GLU A 187 -5.03 14.91 -3.50
N ARG A 188 -4.46 16.12 -3.40
CA ARG A 188 -4.03 16.91 -4.55
C ARG A 188 -2.86 16.26 -5.29
N PHE A 189 -1.88 15.75 -4.55
CA PHE A 189 -0.77 15.02 -5.14
C PHE A 189 -1.28 13.81 -5.94
N THR A 190 -2.07 12.95 -5.33
CA THR A 190 -2.57 11.72 -5.97
C THR A 190 -3.56 12.02 -7.11
N ALA A 191 -4.29 13.13 -7.06
CA ALA A 191 -5.13 13.56 -8.17
C ALA A 191 -4.31 13.92 -9.43
N LEU A 192 -3.09 14.43 -9.23
CA LEU A 192 -2.18 14.78 -10.35
C LEU A 192 -1.28 13.59 -10.76
N ALA A 193 -0.68 12.91 -9.79
CA ALA A 193 0.28 11.82 -10.03
C ALA A 193 -0.38 10.48 -10.38
N GLY A 194 -1.68 10.35 -10.12
CA GLY A 194 -2.48 9.15 -10.31
C GLY A 194 -2.95 8.54 -8.98
N ARG A 195 -4.04 7.79 -9.04
CA ARG A 195 -4.62 7.06 -7.91
C ARG A 195 -4.62 5.57 -8.17
N GLN A 196 -4.54 4.79 -7.12
CA GLN A 196 -4.44 3.35 -7.18
C GLN A 196 -5.71 2.72 -7.77
N GLN A 197 -5.52 1.76 -8.67
CA GLN A 197 -6.60 0.94 -9.21
C GLN A 197 -7.05 -0.10 -8.18
N LEU A 198 -8.35 -0.36 -8.14
CA LEU A 198 -8.90 -1.41 -7.29
C LEU A 198 -8.66 -2.78 -7.92
N PRO A 199 -8.00 -3.70 -7.22
CA PRO A 199 -7.92 -5.09 -7.65
C PRO A 199 -9.25 -5.82 -7.44
N PRO A 200 -9.43 -7.02 -8.04
CA PRO A 200 -10.59 -7.85 -7.79
C PRO A 200 -10.70 -8.26 -6.32
N TYR A 201 -11.90 -8.63 -5.88
CA TYR A 201 -12.20 -8.95 -4.49
C TYR A 201 -11.30 -10.05 -3.90
N TRP A 202 -11.02 -11.09 -4.69
CA TRP A 202 -10.21 -12.22 -4.24
C TRP A 202 -8.78 -11.83 -3.86
N ALA A 203 -8.25 -10.73 -4.39
CA ALA A 203 -6.93 -10.24 -4.04
C ALA A 203 -6.83 -9.71 -2.58
N PHE A 204 -7.97 -9.39 -1.95
CA PHE A 204 -8.04 -8.97 -0.55
C PHE A 204 -8.13 -10.13 0.45
N ALA A 205 -8.33 -11.36 0.01
CA ALA A 205 -8.29 -12.51 0.90
C ALA A 205 -6.85 -12.83 1.34
N PRO A 206 -6.64 -13.66 2.36
CA PRO A 206 -5.30 -14.18 2.65
C PRO A 206 -4.71 -14.95 1.47
N TRP A 207 -3.38 -14.85 1.32
CA TRP A 207 -2.58 -15.53 0.31
C TRP A 207 -1.68 -16.56 0.97
N LYS A 208 -1.40 -17.66 0.28
CA LYS A 208 -0.38 -18.64 0.66
C LYS A 208 0.69 -18.70 -0.40
N SER A 209 1.93 -18.57 0.01
CA SER A 209 3.13 -18.74 -0.81
C SER A 209 4.14 -19.67 -0.12
N ARG A 210 5.08 -20.18 -0.89
CA ARG A 210 6.37 -20.70 -0.44
C ARG A 210 7.46 -19.95 -1.17
N ASP A 211 8.68 -19.94 -0.62
CA ASP A 211 9.88 -19.49 -1.35
C ASP A 211 10.08 -20.34 -2.62
N TYR A 212 9.81 -21.64 -2.50
CA TYR A 212 9.73 -22.55 -3.65
C TYR A 212 8.84 -23.76 -3.36
N HIS A 213 8.14 -24.23 -4.38
CA HIS A 213 7.46 -25.52 -4.38
C HIS A 213 8.36 -26.54 -5.06
N ARG A 214 8.78 -27.59 -4.35
CA ARG A 214 9.70 -28.62 -4.89
C ARG A 214 9.08 -29.42 -6.03
N ASN A 215 7.75 -29.57 -5.97
CA ASN A 215 6.96 -30.34 -6.93
C ASN A 215 5.47 -29.96 -6.84
N GLN A 216 4.67 -30.54 -7.72
CA GLN A 216 3.22 -30.34 -7.79
C GLN A 216 2.49 -30.75 -6.49
N GLN A 217 2.99 -31.75 -5.76
CA GLN A 217 2.39 -32.22 -4.50
C GLN A 217 2.48 -31.15 -3.39
N ASP A 218 3.55 -30.37 -3.33
CA ASP A 218 3.69 -29.26 -2.37
C ASP A 218 2.58 -28.20 -2.59
N VAL A 219 2.19 -27.95 -3.85
CA VAL A 219 1.10 -27.01 -4.19
C VAL A 219 -0.25 -27.55 -3.73
N TYR A 220 -0.51 -28.85 -3.98
CA TYR A 220 -1.74 -29.51 -3.51
C TYR A 220 -1.81 -29.53 -1.98
N GLU A 221 -0.70 -29.84 -1.31
CA GLU A 221 -0.62 -29.85 0.15
C GLU A 221 -1.01 -28.49 0.74
N ASP A 222 -0.47 -27.39 0.22
CA ASP A 222 -0.82 -26.06 0.70
C ASP A 222 -2.31 -25.75 0.52
N ALA A 223 -2.85 -26.05 -0.65
CA ALA A 223 -4.25 -25.79 -0.95
C ALA A 223 -5.21 -26.61 -0.09
N ASP A 224 -4.94 -27.91 0.06
CA ASP A 224 -5.80 -28.81 0.82
C ASP A 224 -5.71 -28.57 2.30
N ARG A 225 -4.50 -28.42 2.84
CA ARG A 225 -4.27 -28.20 4.27
C ARG A 225 -4.87 -26.90 4.77
N TYR A 226 -4.89 -25.83 3.95
CA TYR A 226 -5.62 -24.61 4.30
C TYR A 226 -7.11 -24.88 4.49
N ARG A 227 -7.76 -25.64 3.59
CA ARG A 227 -9.19 -26.01 3.72
C ARG A 227 -9.45 -26.94 4.90
N GLU A 228 -8.62 -27.95 5.08
CA GLU A 228 -8.72 -28.91 6.21
C GLU A 228 -8.59 -28.23 7.57
N LEU A 229 -7.70 -27.26 7.69
CA LEU A 229 -7.48 -26.51 8.92
C LEU A 229 -8.46 -25.34 9.10
N GLY A 230 -9.41 -25.12 8.20
CA GLY A 230 -10.35 -24.00 8.27
C GLY A 230 -9.65 -22.64 8.15
N LEU A 231 -8.62 -22.54 7.31
CA LEU A 231 -7.88 -21.31 7.03
C LEU A 231 -8.42 -20.68 5.73
N PRO A 232 -9.00 -19.48 5.78
CA PRO A 232 -9.47 -18.82 4.57
C PRO A 232 -8.29 -18.34 3.72
N ALA A 233 -8.40 -18.52 2.41
CA ALA A 233 -7.47 -17.96 1.42
C ALA A 233 -8.10 -17.98 0.03
N SER A 234 -7.72 -17.04 -0.83
CA SER A 234 -8.14 -17.01 -2.25
C SER A 234 -6.98 -17.08 -3.23
N VAL A 235 -5.73 -17.06 -2.78
CA VAL A 235 -4.57 -17.05 -3.67
C VAL A 235 -3.54 -18.07 -3.23
N ILE A 236 -3.05 -18.85 -4.20
CA ILE A 236 -1.79 -19.59 -4.10
C ILE A 236 -0.78 -18.87 -5.00
N LEU A 237 0.31 -18.41 -4.41
CA LEU A 237 1.43 -17.84 -5.14
C LEU A 237 2.51 -18.90 -5.29
N ILE A 238 2.87 -19.17 -6.53
CA ILE A 238 3.95 -20.10 -6.90
C ILE A 238 5.17 -19.26 -7.24
N ASP A 239 6.11 -19.21 -6.29
CA ASP A 239 7.33 -18.42 -6.38
C ASP A 239 8.42 -19.16 -7.20
N SER A 240 9.59 -18.58 -7.30
CA SER A 240 10.75 -19.05 -8.06
C SER A 240 11.39 -20.30 -7.46
N PRO A 241 11.79 -21.30 -8.24
CA PRO A 241 11.57 -21.47 -9.68
C PRO A 241 10.28 -22.24 -9.97
N TRP A 242 9.64 -21.92 -11.06
CA TRP A 242 8.49 -22.68 -11.58
C TRP A 242 8.59 -22.95 -13.09
N ALA A 243 9.30 -22.09 -13.81
CA ALA A 243 9.53 -22.23 -15.25
C ALA A 243 10.81 -23.01 -15.55
N THR A 244 10.99 -23.42 -16.80
CA THR A 244 12.18 -24.14 -17.28
C THR A 244 13.47 -23.35 -17.14
N SER A 245 13.39 -22.03 -17.10
CA SER A 245 14.47 -21.08 -16.76
C SER A 245 13.93 -19.68 -16.49
N TYR A 246 14.80 -18.72 -16.16
CA TYR A 246 14.51 -17.30 -15.87
C TYR A 246 14.64 -16.43 -17.13
N ASN A 247 13.59 -15.85 -17.79
CA ASN A 247 12.19 -16.24 -17.57
C ASN A 247 11.69 -16.77 -18.92
N THR A 248 11.37 -18.05 -19.00
CA THR A 248 10.84 -18.68 -20.24
C THR A 248 9.33 -18.68 -20.29
N TYR A 249 8.66 -18.57 -19.14
CA TYR A 249 7.19 -18.73 -18.97
C TYR A 249 6.67 -20.09 -19.44
N GLU A 250 7.55 -21.08 -19.47
CA GLU A 250 7.24 -22.46 -19.79
C GLU A 250 7.34 -23.29 -18.51
N ILE A 251 6.22 -23.84 -18.06
CA ILE A 251 6.18 -24.59 -16.80
C ILE A 251 7.18 -25.76 -16.84
N ASN A 252 7.95 -25.93 -15.78
CA ASN A 252 8.93 -26.99 -15.68
C ASN A 252 8.23 -28.33 -15.34
N THR A 253 8.00 -29.19 -16.34
CA THR A 253 7.31 -30.46 -16.17
C THR A 253 8.07 -31.48 -15.32
N ARG A 254 9.36 -31.26 -15.03
CA ARG A 254 10.12 -32.09 -14.07
C ARG A 254 9.80 -31.71 -12.62
N GLN A 255 9.27 -30.55 -12.40
CA GLN A 255 8.83 -30.01 -11.11
C GLN A 255 7.30 -30.16 -10.96
N PHE A 256 6.57 -29.81 -12.00
CA PHE A 256 5.11 -29.86 -12.06
C PHE A 256 4.68 -30.72 -13.25
N GLU A 257 4.44 -32.01 -12.98
CA GLU A 257 4.20 -33.06 -14.01
C GLU A 257 3.05 -32.68 -14.94
N ASP A 258 1.98 -32.09 -14.39
CA ASP A 258 0.81 -31.62 -15.13
C ASP A 258 0.36 -30.25 -14.62
N GLY A 259 1.08 -29.20 -15.04
CA GLY A 259 0.82 -27.82 -14.64
C GLY A 259 -0.59 -27.36 -14.94
N PRO A 260 -1.14 -27.56 -16.14
CA PRO A 260 -2.52 -27.18 -16.44
C PRO A 260 -3.56 -27.84 -15.52
N ARG A 261 -3.39 -29.13 -15.21
CA ARG A 261 -4.27 -29.84 -14.26
C ARG A 261 -4.13 -29.29 -12.83
N MET A 262 -2.89 -28.97 -12.42
CA MET A 262 -2.63 -28.37 -11.11
C MET A 262 -3.35 -27.03 -10.97
N ILE A 263 -3.25 -26.16 -11.96
CA ILE A 263 -3.92 -24.85 -11.95
C ILE A 263 -5.45 -25.02 -11.95
N ALA A 264 -5.97 -25.92 -12.78
CA ALA A 264 -7.40 -26.22 -12.81
C ALA A 264 -7.92 -26.74 -11.44
N TYR A 265 -7.12 -27.57 -10.76
CA TYR A 265 -7.43 -28.05 -9.41
C TYR A 265 -7.51 -26.88 -8.40
N LEU A 266 -6.55 -25.95 -8.43
CA LEU A 266 -6.57 -24.77 -7.56
C LEU A 266 -7.80 -23.90 -7.82
N HIS A 267 -8.13 -23.66 -9.09
CA HIS A 267 -9.34 -22.90 -9.45
C HIS A 267 -10.61 -23.60 -8.95
N GLN A 268 -10.70 -24.93 -9.08
CA GLN A 268 -11.84 -25.72 -8.56
C GLN A 268 -11.97 -25.61 -7.03
N LYS A 269 -10.86 -25.52 -6.31
CA LYS A 269 -10.81 -25.33 -4.85
C LYS A 269 -11.09 -23.88 -4.41
N GLY A 270 -11.35 -22.97 -5.33
CA GLY A 270 -11.62 -21.55 -5.05
C GLY A 270 -10.36 -20.73 -4.76
N TYR A 271 -9.24 -21.09 -5.40
CA TYR A 271 -8.02 -20.29 -5.40
C TYR A 271 -7.78 -19.65 -6.76
N LYS A 272 -7.12 -18.51 -6.77
CA LYS A 272 -6.47 -17.87 -7.90
C LYS A 272 -4.97 -18.15 -7.84
N VAL A 273 -4.30 -18.17 -9.01
CA VAL A 273 -2.90 -18.54 -9.12
C VAL A 273 -2.07 -17.34 -9.55
N VAL A 274 -1.07 -16.99 -8.73
CA VAL A 274 -0.10 -15.94 -9.00
C VAL A 274 1.27 -16.56 -9.20
N PHE A 275 1.98 -16.19 -10.27
CA PHE A 275 3.34 -16.66 -10.53
C PHE A 275 4.36 -15.55 -10.29
N TRP A 276 5.51 -15.92 -9.73
CA TRP A 276 6.67 -15.05 -9.62
C TRP A 276 7.40 -14.90 -10.96
N HIS A 277 7.92 -13.73 -11.25
CA HIS A 277 8.86 -13.49 -12.35
C HIS A 277 9.70 -12.22 -12.13
N THR A 278 10.65 -11.97 -13.04
CA THR A 278 11.45 -10.75 -13.11
C THR A 278 11.59 -10.29 -14.56
N SER A 279 12.15 -9.11 -14.78
CA SER A 279 12.48 -8.58 -16.12
C SER A 279 13.77 -9.15 -16.72
N TRP A 280 14.43 -10.08 -16.05
CA TRP A 280 15.65 -10.76 -16.51
C TRP A 280 15.35 -11.92 -17.45
N ILE A 281 16.19 -12.11 -18.48
CA ILE A 281 16.28 -13.34 -19.25
C ILE A 281 17.69 -13.89 -19.11
N ASN A 282 17.82 -15.14 -18.69
CA ASN A 282 19.12 -15.74 -18.37
C ASN A 282 19.82 -16.36 -19.58
N ARG A 283 21.08 -15.96 -19.80
CA ARG A 283 22.01 -16.68 -20.66
C ARG A 283 22.64 -17.86 -19.93
N GLU A 284 22.95 -17.70 -18.65
CA GLU A 284 23.48 -18.74 -17.77
C GLU A 284 22.67 -18.68 -16.47
N THR A 285 22.15 -19.83 -16.04
CA THR A 285 21.38 -19.95 -14.81
C THR A 285 22.23 -20.61 -13.74
N ASN A 286 22.27 -20.00 -12.54
CA ASN A 286 22.89 -20.64 -11.38
C ASN A 286 22.08 -21.90 -11.02
N PRO A 287 22.75 -22.97 -10.52
CA PRO A 287 22.01 -24.06 -9.88
C PRO A 287 21.11 -23.51 -8.77
N PRO A 288 19.90 -24.04 -8.58
CA PRO A 288 19.09 -23.68 -7.43
C PRO A 288 19.86 -23.97 -6.15
N TYR A 289 20.05 -22.92 -5.33
CA TYR A 289 20.74 -23.04 -4.04
C TYR A 289 19.79 -23.00 -2.84
N GLU A 290 18.50 -22.96 -3.11
CA GLU A 290 17.46 -23.18 -2.11
C GLU A 290 17.65 -24.57 -1.51
N GLU A 291 17.61 -24.65 -0.19
CA GLU A 291 17.89 -25.90 0.53
C GLU A 291 16.96 -27.04 0.09
N GLY A 292 17.55 -28.17 -0.30
CA GLY A 292 16.81 -29.32 -0.79
C GLY A 292 16.45 -29.31 -2.29
N MET A 293 16.72 -28.23 -3.01
CA MET A 293 16.44 -28.12 -4.46
C MET A 293 17.66 -28.45 -5.33
N SER A 294 18.88 -28.29 -4.80
CA SER A 294 20.12 -28.49 -5.56
C SER A 294 20.16 -29.87 -6.24
N GLY A 295 20.33 -29.89 -7.55
CA GLY A 295 20.40 -31.07 -8.37
C GLY A 295 19.07 -31.80 -8.66
N LYS A 296 17.96 -31.41 -8.02
CA LYS A 296 16.64 -32.04 -8.23
C LYS A 296 15.82 -31.36 -9.32
N ILE A 297 16.00 -30.08 -9.53
CA ILE A 297 15.32 -29.28 -10.56
C ILE A 297 16.39 -28.70 -11.47
N PRO A 298 16.67 -29.28 -12.62
CA PRO A 298 17.64 -28.74 -13.54
C PRO A 298 17.03 -27.51 -14.23
N LEU A 299 17.64 -26.37 -14.00
CA LEU A 299 17.41 -25.14 -14.74
C LEU A 299 18.55 -24.96 -15.75
N THR A 300 18.21 -24.51 -16.94
CA THR A 300 19.15 -24.25 -18.03
C THR A 300 19.20 -22.77 -18.36
N ALA A 301 19.99 -22.39 -19.39
CA ALA A 301 19.83 -21.10 -20.02
C ALA A 301 18.41 -20.93 -20.57
N ALA A 302 17.88 -19.73 -20.58
CA ALA A 302 16.55 -19.49 -21.11
C ALA A 302 16.55 -19.71 -22.64
N GLY A 303 15.67 -20.60 -23.11
CA GLY A 303 15.59 -20.95 -24.54
C GLY A 303 15.27 -19.77 -25.46
N ASN A 304 14.59 -18.75 -24.92
CA ASN A 304 14.22 -17.50 -25.61
C ASN A 304 15.31 -16.41 -25.57
N PHE A 305 16.46 -16.62 -24.87
CA PHE A 305 17.54 -15.64 -24.78
C PHE A 305 18.15 -15.30 -26.16
N ALA A 306 18.53 -16.32 -26.92
CA ALA A 306 19.18 -16.14 -28.23
C ALA A 306 18.29 -15.41 -29.24
N GLU A 307 16.98 -15.62 -29.17
CA GLU A 307 16.02 -14.87 -29.99
C GLU A 307 16.02 -13.39 -29.62
N ALA A 308 15.83 -13.09 -28.32
CA ALA A 308 15.80 -11.72 -27.83
C ALA A 308 17.10 -10.96 -28.11
N GLU A 309 18.25 -11.62 -27.94
CA GLU A 309 19.57 -11.06 -28.26
C GLU A 309 19.71 -10.72 -29.76
N ARG A 310 19.36 -11.66 -30.63
CA ARG A 310 19.41 -11.49 -32.09
C ARG A 310 18.50 -10.37 -32.59
N GLN A 311 17.34 -10.21 -31.97
CA GLN A 311 16.36 -9.17 -32.29
C GLN A 311 16.69 -7.82 -31.65
N GLY A 312 17.67 -7.77 -30.72
CA GLY A 312 18.07 -6.54 -30.04
C GLY A 312 17.07 -6.06 -29.01
N TYR A 313 16.43 -6.97 -28.28
CA TYR A 313 15.41 -6.66 -27.29
C TYR A 313 15.96 -6.37 -25.89
N PHE A 314 17.25 -6.61 -25.69
CA PHE A 314 17.92 -6.34 -24.43
C PHE A 314 18.54 -4.94 -24.39
N LEU A 315 18.75 -4.43 -23.18
CA LEU A 315 19.63 -3.29 -22.95
C LEU A 315 20.99 -3.55 -23.58
N ARG A 316 21.64 -2.52 -24.11
CA ARG A 316 22.93 -2.61 -24.78
C ARG A 316 24.01 -1.83 -24.04
N ARG A 317 25.25 -2.26 -24.13
CA ARG A 317 26.41 -1.47 -23.71
C ARG A 317 26.66 -0.31 -24.70
N PRO A 318 27.46 0.70 -24.33
CA PRO A 318 27.79 1.80 -25.24
C PRO A 318 28.40 1.35 -26.56
N ASP A 319 29.17 0.23 -26.57
CA ASP A 319 29.77 -0.38 -27.76
C ASP A 319 28.76 -1.13 -28.66
N GLY A 320 27.50 -1.21 -28.24
CA GLY A 320 26.42 -1.89 -28.96
C GLY A 320 26.24 -3.39 -28.63
N SER A 321 27.14 -3.97 -27.84
CA SER A 321 26.96 -5.37 -27.37
C SER A 321 25.83 -5.50 -26.38
N THR A 322 25.29 -6.71 -26.23
CA THR A 322 24.24 -7.01 -25.22
C THR A 322 24.75 -6.71 -23.81
N TYR A 323 23.98 -5.95 -23.03
CA TYR A 323 24.28 -5.69 -21.62
C TYR A 323 24.03 -6.95 -20.81
N LEU A 324 25.12 -7.64 -20.40
CA LEU A 324 25.07 -8.80 -19.53
C LEU A 324 25.48 -8.39 -18.11
N ALA A 325 24.68 -8.74 -17.14
CA ALA A 325 24.97 -8.54 -15.73
C ALA A 325 24.68 -9.79 -14.91
N ARG A 326 25.47 -9.98 -13.84
CA ARG A 326 25.19 -11.02 -12.85
C ARG A 326 24.14 -10.52 -11.87
N TRP A 327 23.19 -11.37 -11.60
CA TRP A 327 22.19 -11.21 -10.57
C TRP A 327 22.09 -12.49 -9.75
N TRP A 328 21.25 -12.54 -8.73
CA TRP A 328 21.22 -13.65 -7.78
C TRP A 328 20.79 -15.03 -8.38
N LYS A 329 20.15 -15.04 -9.54
CA LYS A 329 19.78 -16.29 -10.26
C LYS A 329 20.71 -16.61 -11.46
N GLY A 330 21.72 -15.81 -11.76
CA GLY A 330 22.64 -16.15 -12.85
C GLY A 330 23.29 -14.96 -13.58
N LEU A 331 23.59 -15.17 -14.85
CA LEU A 331 24.04 -14.15 -15.80
C LEU A 331 22.96 -13.97 -16.85
N GLY A 332 22.40 -12.79 -16.91
CA GLY A 332 21.30 -12.47 -17.82
C GLY A 332 21.36 -11.06 -18.36
N SER A 333 20.32 -10.70 -19.09
CA SER A 333 20.09 -9.34 -19.57
C SER A 333 18.69 -8.87 -19.24
N LEU A 334 18.56 -7.56 -19.05
CA LEU A 334 17.28 -6.88 -18.83
C LEU A 334 16.64 -6.52 -20.17
N ILE A 335 15.32 -6.59 -20.25
CA ILE A 335 14.56 -6.13 -21.41
C ILE A 335 14.65 -4.62 -21.53
N ASP A 336 14.86 -4.12 -22.75
CA ASP A 336 14.78 -2.68 -23.05
C ASP A 336 13.31 -2.29 -23.32
N PHE A 337 12.58 -1.90 -22.28
CA PHE A 337 11.19 -1.46 -22.41
C PHE A 337 11.02 -0.12 -23.13
N THR A 338 12.12 0.58 -23.45
CA THR A 338 12.08 1.75 -24.33
C THR A 338 12.00 1.36 -25.82
N ASN A 339 12.19 0.06 -26.14
CA ASN A 339 11.99 -0.54 -27.45
C ASN A 339 10.56 -1.13 -27.53
N PRO A 340 9.63 -0.57 -28.34
CA PRO A 340 8.28 -1.10 -28.42
C PRO A 340 8.21 -2.57 -28.88
N ALA A 341 9.11 -3.01 -29.76
CA ALA A 341 9.17 -4.41 -30.21
C ALA A 341 9.63 -5.34 -29.08
N ALA A 342 10.59 -4.92 -28.26
CA ALA A 342 11.03 -5.68 -27.10
C ALA A 342 9.91 -5.80 -26.05
N LYS A 343 9.19 -4.71 -25.78
CA LYS A 343 8.01 -4.71 -24.89
C LYS A 343 6.94 -5.69 -25.40
N GLN A 344 6.60 -5.63 -26.67
CA GLN A 344 5.59 -6.52 -27.26
C GLN A 344 6.05 -8.00 -27.22
N TRP A 345 7.31 -8.27 -27.52
CA TRP A 345 7.87 -9.60 -27.40
C TRP A 345 7.80 -10.10 -25.95
N TRP A 346 8.21 -9.29 -24.97
CA TRP A 346 8.11 -9.61 -23.55
C TRP A 346 6.67 -9.94 -23.14
N GLN A 347 5.72 -9.11 -23.55
CA GLN A 347 4.28 -9.34 -23.30
C GLN A 347 3.81 -10.68 -23.89
N SER A 348 4.34 -11.09 -25.06
CA SER A 348 4.04 -12.40 -25.65
C SER A 348 4.59 -13.56 -24.80
N GLN A 349 5.72 -13.39 -24.11
CA GLN A 349 6.24 -14.39 -23.20
C GLN A 349 5.36 -14.50 -21.94
N VAL A 350 5.03 -13.37 -21.32
CA VAL A 350 4.11 -13.32 -20.15
C VAL A 350 2.76 -13.96 -20.47
N ALA A 351 2.25 -13.74 -21.67
CA ALA A 351 0.98 -14.31 -22.15
C ALA A 351 0.96 -15.83 -22.13
N LYS A 352 2.09 -16.53 -22.23
CA LYS A 352 2.17 -17.99 -22.10
C LYS A 352 1.70 -18.47 -20.72
N ALA A 353 2.13 -17.82 -19.65
CA ALA A 353 1.68 -18.18 -18.30
C ALA A 353 0.21 -17.82 -18.06
N ILE A 354 -0.29 -16.72 -18.65
CA ILE A 354 -1.72 -16.38 -18.58
C ILE A 354 -2.55 -17.45 -19.30
N ALA A 355 -2.08 -17.95 -20.43
CA ALA A 355 -2.73 -19.05 -21.17
C ALA A 355 -2.73 -20.37 -20.39
N LEU A 356 -1.74 -20.60 -19.49
CA LEU A 356 -1.74 -21.72 -18.56
C LEU A 356 -2.78 -21.57 -17.44
N GLY A 357 -3.30 -20.37 -17.21
CA GLY A 357 -4.29 -20.07 -16.19
C GLY A 357 -3.80 -19.15 -15.07
N ALA A 358 -2.66 -18.46 -15.23
CA ALA A 358 -2.23 -17.44 -14.27
C ALA A 358 -3.28 -16.33 -14.12
N ASP A 359 -3.54 -15.93 -12.87
CA ASP A 359 -4.46 -14.85 -12.52
C ASP A 359 -3.73 -13.56 -12.15
N GLY A 360 -2.41 -13.60 -12.04
CA GLY A 360 -1.55 -12.47 -11.73
C GLY A 360 -0.09 -12.85 -11.63
N PHE A 361 0.73 -11.84 -11.32
CA PHE A 361 2.17 -12.02 -11.16
C PHE A 361 2.69 -11.29 -9.92
N LYS A 362 3.78 -11.87 -9.33
CA LYS A 362 4.66 -11.20 -8.39
C LYS A 362 5.85 -10.68 -9.19
N ASP A 363 5.85 -9.36 -9.41
CA ASP A 363 6.90 -8.67 -10.16
C ASP A 363 8.07 -8.35 -9.22
N ASP A 364 9.09 -9.20 -9.27
CA ASP A 364 10.30 -9.07 -8.47
C ASP A 364 11.40 -8.33 -9.27
N ASP A 365 12.42 -7.83 -8.57
CA ASP A 365 13.47 -6.99 -9.13
C ASP A 365 12.93 -5.72 -9.85
N GLY A 366 13.63 -5.22 -10.85
CA GLY A 366 13.26 -4.03 -11.62
C GLY A 366 13.83 -2.72 -11.08
N GLU A 367 14.60 -2.77 -9.99
CA GLU A 367 15.24 -1.59 -9.40
C GLU A 367 16.29 -0.98 -10.31
N GLY A 368 16.37 0.35 -10.27
CA GLY A 368 17.27 1.13 -11.11
C GLY A 368 18.77 0.86 -10.92
N ASN A 369 19.17 0.27 -9.78
CA ASN A 369 20.57 -0.09 -9.54
C ASN A 369 21.07 -1.24 -10.40
N PHE A 370 20.20 -2.02 -11.04
CA PHE A 370 20.59 -3.00 -12.04
C PHE A 370 20.91 -2.40 -13.41
N ILE A 371 20.54 -1.13 -13.64
CA ILE A 371 20.83 -0.42 -14.89
C ILE A 371 22.19 0.26 -14.76
N GLY A 372 23.19 -0.33 -15.41
CA GLY A 372 24.54 0.21 -15.47
C GLY A 372 24.70 1.28 -16.54
N ASP A 373 25.91 1.36 -17.09
CA ASP A 373 26.19 2.18 -18.27
C ASP A 373 25.66 1.46 -19.51
N VAL A 374 24.51 1.92 -19.99
CA VAL A 374 23.76 1.29 -21.08
C VAL A 374 23.34 2.32 -22.13
N LYS A 375 23.08 1.82 -23.32
CA LYS A 375 22.43 2.54 -24.41
C LYS A 375 21.02 2.02 -24.59
N LEU A 376 20.06 2.93 -24.56
CA LEU A 376 18.64 2.65 -24.74
C LEU A 376 18.23 2.74 -26.22
N ALA A 377 17.27 1.96 -26.63
CA ALA A 377 16.69 2.02 -27.98
C ALA A 377 16.03 3.39 -28.25
N SER A 378 15.47 4.03 -27.25
CA SER A 378 14.93 5.40 -27.36
C SER A 378 15.98 6.48 -27.60
N GLY A 379 17.25 6.19 -27.33
CA GLY A 379 18.34 7.18 -27.35
C GLY A 379 18.35 8.14 -26.16
N GLU A 380 17.49 7.96 -25.17
CA GLU A 380 17.51 8.74 -23.92
C GLU A 380 18.76 8.44 -23.08
N ASP A 381 19.22 9.42 -22.31
CA ASP A 381 20.27 9.20 -21.30
C ASP A 381 19.73 8.26 -20.21
N PRO A 382 20.36 7.11 -19.94
CA PRO A 382 19.87 6.14 -18.96
C PRO A 382 19.76 6.70 -17.54
N ARG A 383 20.52 7.76 -17.20
CA ARG A 383 20.39 8.45 -15.90
C ARG A 383 19.01 9.07 -15.68
N LEU A 384 18.33 9.47 -16.78
CA LEU A 384 16.99 10.08 -16.73
C LEU A 384 15.89 9.07 -16.45
N ILE A 385 16.15 7.75 -16.60
CA ILE A 385 15.11 6.73 -16.56
C ILE A 385 15.32 5.64 -15.52
N ARG A 386 16.35 5.74 -14.67
CA ARG A 386 16.67 4.65 -13.74
C ARG A 386 15.49 4.19 -12.88
N ASN A 387 14.77 5.11 -12.27
CA ASN A 387 13.57 4.77 -11.51
C ASN A 387 12.38 4.41 -12.42
N ARG A 388 12.33 4.91 -13.67
CA ARG A 388 11.26 4.63 -14.64
C ARG A 388 11.27 3.17 -15.09
N TYR A 389 12.41 2.49 -15.06
CA TYR A 389 12.50 1.11 -15.48
C TYR A 389 11.49 0.20 -14.75
N ALA A 390 11.38 0.34 -13.44
CA ALA A 390 10.36 -0.40 -12.64
C ALA A 390 8.93 -0.10 -13.12
N VAL A 391 8.64 1.18 -13.43
CA VAL A 391 7.31 1.57 -13.93
C VAL A 391 7.02 0.95 -15.30
N ASP A 392 8.00 0.98 -16.21
CA ASP A 392 7.85 0.44 -17.56
C ASP A 392 7.68 -1.09 -17.54
N TYR A 393 8.45 -1.77 -16.67
CA TYR A 393 8.34 -3.21 -16.43
C TYR A 393 6.95 -3.59 -15.90
N ASN A 394 6.57 -3.06 -14.75
CA ASN A 394 5.28 -3.36 -14.10
C ASN A 394 4.09 -3.02 -15.02
N ARG A 395 4.18 -1.91 -15.74
CA ARG A 395 3.14 -1.51 -16.70
C ARG A 395 3.05 -2.46 -17.89
N ALA A 396 4.17 -2.96 -18.41
CA ALA A 396 4.17 -3.92 -19.51
C ALA A 396 3.42 -5.21 -19.12
N VAL A 397 3.60 -5.68 -17.87
CA VAL A 397 2.86 -6.83 -17.33
C VAL A 397 1.38 -6.50 -17.12
N ALA A 398 1.07 -5.37 -16.49
CA ALA A 398 -0.31 -4.94 -16.24
C ALA A 398 -1.13 -4.78 -17.54
N GLU A 399 -0.53 -4.28 -18.60
CA GLU A 399 -1.18 -4.12 -19.91
C GLU A 399 -1.62 -5.47 -20.51
N VAL A 400 -0.74 -6.49 -20.50
CA VAL A 400 -1.09 -7.81 -21.03
C VAL A 400 -2.12 -8.53 -20.16
N LEU A 401 -2.04 -8.39 -18.84
CA LEU A 401 -3.06 -8.88 -17.93
C LEU A 401 -4.41 -8.22 -18.20
N ALA A 402 -4.45 -6.89 -18.30
CA ALA A 402 -5.68 -6.16 -18.58
C ALA A 402 -6.28 -6.53 -19.95
N GLN A 403 -5.44 -6.75 -20.95
CA GLN A 403 -5.89 -7.16 -22.28
C GLN A 403 -6.54 -8.55 -22.27
N GLN A 404 -5.99 -9.50 -21.51
CA GLN A 404 -6.45 -10.89 -21.55
C GLN A 404 -7.48 -11.23 -20.48
N LYS A 405 -7.47 -10.54 -19.34
CA LYS A 405 -8.33 -10.83 -18.17
C LYS A 405 -9.26 -9.66 -17.78
N GLY A 406 -9.24 -8.54 -18.51
CA GLY A 406 -10.07 -7.37 -18.22
C GLY A 406 -9.70 -6.73 -16.88
N LYS A 407 -10.52 -6.95 -15.84
CA LYS A 407 -10.28 -6.46 -14.48
C LYS A 407 -9.99 -7.58 -13.46
N ASP A 408 -9.99 -8.84 -13.89
CA ASP A 408 -9.84 -10.01 -13.01
C ASP A 408 -8.37 -10.47 -12.94
N TRP A 409 -7.50 -9.59 -12.44
CA TRP A 409 -6.07 -9.86 -12.27
C TRP A 409 -5.47 -9.06 -11.12
N VAL A 410 -4.30 -9.49 -10.67
CA VAL A 410 -3.50 -8.77 -9.68
C VAL A 410 -2.03 -8.70 -10.12
N LEU A 411 -1.37 -7.64 -9.72
CA LEU A 411 0.08 -7.48 -9.77
C LEU A 411 0.59 -7.23 -8.36
N PHE A 412 1.68 -7.92 -7.98
CA PHE A 412 2.30 -7.81 -6.67
C PHE A 412 3.75 -7.36 -6.87
N GLN A 413 4.00 -6.08 -6.70
CA GLN A 413 5.22 -5.40 -7.14
C GLN A 413 6.19 -5.18 -5.99
N ARG A 414 7.51 -5.38 -6.22
CA ARG A 414 8.55 -4.97 -5.28
C ARG A 414 9.01 -3.54 -5.54
N SER A 415 9.45 -3.28 -6.75
CA SER A 415 10.04 -2.00 -7.14
C SER A 415 9.04 -1.05 -7.77
N GLY A 416 9.25 0.23 -7.61
CA GLY A 416 8.38 1.26 -8.19
C GLY A 416 8.86 2.67 -7.93
N THR A 417 8.10 3.62 -8.42
CA THR A 417 8.18 5.06 -8.14
C THR A 417 6.84 5.71 -8.50
N THR A 418 6.78 7.03 -8.61
CA THR A 418 5.60 7.73 -9.13
C THR A 418 5.14 7.12 -10.46
N GLY A 419 3.88 6.67 -10.51
CA GLY A 419 3.31 5.95 -11.66
C GLY A 419 3.09 4.47 -11.39
N SER A 420 3.98 3.77 -10.68
CA SER A 420 3.75 2.38 -10.25
C SER A 420 2.68 2.29 -9.17
N HIS A 421 2.55 3.31 -8.30
CA HIS A 421 1.56 3.36 -7.22
C HIS A 421 0.10 3.29 -7.72
N MET A 422 -0.14 3.49 -9.01
CA MET A 422 -1.45 3.29 -9.62
C MET A 422 -1.82 1.81 -9.79
N LEU A 423 -0.85 0.91 -9.78
CA LEU A 423 -1.07 -0.53 -9.93
C LEU A 423 -1.35 -1.18 -8.55
N PRO A 424 -2.09 -2.31 -8.51
CA PRO A 424 -2.41 -2.95 -7.25
C PRO A 424 -1.17 -3.54 -6.56
N PHE A 425 -1.24 -3.72 -5.31
CA PHE A 425 -0.33 -4.35 -4.36
C PHE A 425 1.19 -4.22 -4.54
N PHE A 426 1.81 -3.79 -3.44
CA PHE A 426 3.25 -3.78 -3.23
C PHE A 426 3.61 -4.59 -1.98
N TRP A 427 4.85 -5.08 -1.90
CA TRP A 427 5.34 -5.68 -0.65
C TRP A 427 6.68 -5.07 -0.23
N GLY A 428 7.00 -5.21 1.06
CA GLY A 428 8.18 -4.65 1.69
C GLY A 428 9.51 -5.31 1.32
N GLY A 429 9.52 -6.21 0.31
CA GLY A 429 10.70 -6.98 -0.06
C GLY A 429 11.12 -7.96 1.03
N ASP A 430 12.40 -8.32 1.06
CA ASP A 430 12.97 -9.37 1.90
C ASP A 430 13.23 -8.88 3.33
N ASN A 431 12.21 -8.92 4.18
CA ASN A 431 12.36 -8.58 5.59
C ASN A 431 12.88 -9.77 6.40
N ASP A 432 13.63 -9.47 7.47
CA ASP A 432 14.15 -10.50 8.35
C ASP A 432 13.08 -11.01 9.32
N ALA A 433 13.06 -12.32 9.55
CA ALA A 433 12.20 -12.96 10.54
C ALA A 433 12.66 -12.62 11.95
N THR A 434 12.57 -11.35 12.36
CA THR A 434 13.03 -10.84 13.66
C THR A 434 12.19 -9.66 14.14
N PHE A 435 12.41 -9.26 15.41
CA PHE A 435 11.94 -7.97 15.94
C PHE A 435 12.99 -6.84 15.80
N SER A 436 14.00 -7.01 14.94
CA SER A 436 15.03 -5.99 14.74
C SER A 436 14.44 -4.70 14.12
N PRO A 437 14.84 -3.52 14.62
CA PRO A 437 14.48 -2.25 14.01
C PRO A 437 15.24 -1.95 12.71
N GLU A 438 16.14 -2.85 12.26
CA GLU A 438 16.92 -2.68 11.04
C GLU A 438 16.20 -3.22 9.79
N ASN A 439 15.59 -4.42 9.89
CA ASN A 439 14.88 -5.07 8.77
C ASN A 439 13.75 -6.02 9.23
N GLY A 440 13.38 -6.03 10.53
CA GLY A 440 12.36 -6.91 11.08
C GLY A 440 10.95 -6.31 11.09
N LEU A 441 10.03 -6.90 11.86
CA LEU A 441 8.63 -6.48 11.95
C LEU A 441 8.44 -4.96 12.23
N PRO A 442 9.23 -4.27 13.08
CA PRO A 442 9.08 -2.83 13.27
C PRO A 442 9.26 -2.02 11.98
N THR A 443 10.22 -2.41 11.13
CA THR A 443 10.49 -1.71 9.88
C THR A 443 9.38 -1.92 8.85
N VAL A 444 8.73 -3.08 8.88
CA VAL A 444 7.59 -3.41 8.03
C VAL A 444 6.42 -2.47 8.29
N VAL A 445 6.08 -2.25 9.56
CA VAL A 445 5.01 -1.31 9.92
C VAL A 445 5.35 0.11 9.48
N THR A 446 6.59 0.55 9.75
CA THR A 446 7.08 1.88 9.34
C THR A 446 7.01 2.05 7.82
N ALA A 447 7.46 1.04 7.06
CA ALA A 447 7.49 1.09 5.60
C ALA A 447 6.08 1.19 4.99
N GLY A 448 5.13 0.40 5.49
CA GLY A 448 3.74 0.47 5.03
C GLY A 448 3.08 1.82 5.32
N LEU A 449 3.35 2.41 6.49
CA LEU A 449 2.85 3.74 6.85
C LEU A 449 3.52 4.84 6.02
N SER A 450 4.83 4.76 5.79
CA SER A 450 5.57 5.70 4.94
C SER A 450 5.11 5.64 3.49
N ALA A 451 4.89 4.44 2.95
CA ALA A 451 4.32 4.23 1.62
C ALA A 451 2.94 4.91 1.49
N GLY A 452 2.09 4.76 2.51
CA GLY A 452 0.78 5.43 2.58
C GLY A 452 0.87 6.95 2.52
N LEU A 453 1.87 7.56 3.18
CA LEU A 453 2.15 9.00 3.12
C LEU A 453 2.58 9.50 1.74
N SER A 454 2.79 8.60 0.79
CA SER A 454 3.16 8.88 -0.61
C SER A 454 2.13 8.36 -1.62
N GLY A 455 0.92 7.98 -1.17
CA GLY A 455 -0.16 7.54 -2.04
C GLY A 455 -0.13 6.05 -2.42
N ILE A 456 0.76 5.25 -1.82
CA ILE A 456 0.79 3.80 -1.98
C ILE A 456 -0.11 3.19 -0.89
N SER A 457 -1.30 2.76 -1.24
CA SER A 457 -2.32 2.33 -0.27
C SER A 457 -2.40 0.81 -0.12
N LEU A 458 -2.25 0.06 -1.21
CA LEU A 458 -2.28 -1.41 -1.20
C LEU A 458 -0.85 -1.94 -1.03
N TRP A 459 -0.48 -2.14 0.22
CA TRP A 459 0.85 -2.58 0.63
C TRP A 459 0.74 -3.72 1.64
N MET A 460 1.62 -4.71 1.56
CA MET A 460 1.69 -5.83 2.49
C MET A 460 3.13 -6.34 2.64
N SER A 461 3.36 -7.32 3.48
CA SER A 461 4.67 -7.93 3.72
C SER A 461 4.56 -9.44 3.81
N ASP A 462 5.68 -10.12 3.63
CA ASP A 462 5.84 -11.56 3.86
C ASP A 462 5.64 -11.84 5.36
N LEU A 463 4.47 -12.41 5.73
CA LEU A 463 4.09 -12.66 7.10
C LEU A 463 5.00 -13.71 7.74
N GLY A 464 5.67 -13.31 8.82
CA GLY A 464 6.68 -14.11 9.51
C GLY A 464 8.11 -13.79 9.11
N GLY A 465 8.31 -12.95 8.10
CA GLY A 465 9.61 -12.53 7.55
C GLY A 465 10.18 -13.54 6.55
N TYR A 466 10.56 -13.03 5.36
CA TYR A 466 11.15 -13.84 4.30
C TYR A 466 12.52 -14.40 4.70
N ASN A 467 13.45 -13.54 5.15
CA ASN A 467 14.81 -13.93 5.50
C ASN A 467 14.86 -14.77 6.78
N LYS A 468 14.53 -16.05 6.64
CA LYS A 468 14.55 -17.04 7.71
C LYS A 468 15.35 -18.25 7.27
N LYS A 469 16.51 -18.49 7.92
CA LYS A 469 17.43 -19.58 7.59
C LYS A 469 17.41 -20.73 8.58
N ALA A 470 16.83 -20.52 9.77
CA ALA A 470 16.73 -21.53 10.83
C ALA A 470 15.55 -21.22 11.76
N ARG A 471 15.07 -22.26 12.47
CA ARG A 471 14.15 -22.08 13.59
C ARG A 471 14.91 -21.52 14.78
N PHE A 472 14.26 -20.66 15.56
CA PHE A 472 14.82 -20.06 16.78
C PHE A 472 13.79 -20.03 17.91
N ALA A 473 14.26 -19.90 19.16
CA ALA A 473 13.35 -19.80 20.30
C ALA A 473 12.52 -18.52 20.23
N GLY A 474 11.17 -18.65 20.27
CA GLY A 474 10.23 -17.52 20.16
C GLY A 474 9.87 -17.11 18.74
N ASP A 475 10.21 -17.90 17.72
CA ASP A 475 9.77 -17.62 16.35
C ASP A 475 8.26 -17.81 16.17
N ASP A 476 7.60 -18.59 17.02
CA ASP A 476 6.17 -18.69 17.15
C ASP A 476 5.52 -17.39 17.67
N VAL A 477 6.20 -16.70 18.60
CA VAL A 477 5.80 -15.38 19.11
C VAL A 477 5.90 -14.34 17.99
N LEU A 478 6.99 -14.34 17.23
CA LEU A 478 7.17 -13.42 16.11
C LEU A 478 6.10 -13.64 15.05
N PHE A 479 5.86 -14.91 14.67
CA PHE A 479 4.84 -15.27 13.69
C PHE A 479 3.44 -14.82 14.15
N ALA A 480 3.09 -15.01 15.42
CA ALA A 480 1.83 -14.56 16.00
C ALA A 480 1.70 -13.03 15.95
N ARG A 481 2.72 -12.27 16.35
CA ARG A 481 2.70 -10.80 16.30
C ARG A 481 2.62 -10.25 14.87
N TRP A 482 3.31 -10.89 13.94
CA TRP A 482 3.21 -10.53 12.52
C TRP A 482 1.83 -10.84 11.94
N THR A 483 1.25 -11.97 12.35
CA THR A 483 -0.13 -12.36 12.00
C THR A 483 -1.14 -11.31 12.48
N GLU A 484 -1.03 -10.87 13.73
CA GLU A 484 -1.89 -9.84 14.31
C GLU A 484 -1.83 -8.53 13.52
N TYR A 485 -0.64 -8.07 13.17
CA TYR A 485 -0.44 -6.89 12.33
C TYR A 485 -1.05 -7.09 10.94
N SER A 486 -0.73 -8.20 10.27
CA SER A 486 -1.19 -8.46 8.90
C SER A 486 -2.70 -8.56 8.78
N ALA A 487 -3.40 -8.96 9.85
CA ALA A 487 -4.87 -8.98 9.86
C ALA A 487 -5.50 -7.59 9.72
N PHE A 488 -4.79 -6.54 10.11
CA PHE A 488 -5.18 -5.13 10.00
C PHE A 488 -4.32 -4.36 8.99
N SER A 489 -3.89 -5.04 7.94
CA SER A 489 -3.21 -4.45 6.78
C SER A 489 -4.00 -4.69 5.48
N PRO A 490 -3.67 -4.00 4.39
CA PRO A 490 -4.40 -4.15 3.12
C PRO A 490 -4.41 -5.57 2.56
N GLY A 491 -3.33 -6.34 2.75
CA GLY A 491 -3.23 -7.74 2.34
C GLY A 491 -2.53 -8.59 3.40
N MET A 492 -2.68 -9.91 3.32
CA MET A 492 -2.12 -10.88 4.25
C MET A 492 -1.57 -12.06 3.46
N GLU A 493 -0.25 -12.18 3.37
CA GLU A 493 0.44 -13.24 2.66
C GLU A 493 1.36 -14.01 3.60
N VAL A 494 1.30 -15.33 3.58
CA VAL A 494 2.24 -16.19 4.32
C VAL A 494 3.33 -16.65 3.39
N MET A 495 4.56 -16.19 3.64
CA MET A 495 5.77 -16.57 2.93
C MET A 495 6.97 -16.65 3.88
N SER A 496 7.86 -17.61 3.64
CA SER A 496 9.10 -17.78 4.42
C SER A 496 10.14 -18.46 3.59
N GLY A 497 11.40 -18.01 3.65
CA GLY A 497 12.55 -18.65 3.00
C GLY A 497 12.86 -20.07 3.48
N MET A 498 12.17 -20.57 4.50
CA MET A 498 12.20 -21.98 4.92
C MET A 498 10.97 -22.77 4.43
N ASN A 499 10.12 -22.20 3.60
CA ASN A 499 8.86 -22.80 3.12
C ASN A 499 7.87 -23.20 4.23
N LEU A 500 7.90 -22.52 5.39
CA LEU A 500 7.04 -22.85 6.52
C LEU A 500 5.60 -22.43 6.24
N GLY A 501 4.66 -23.29 6.62
CA GLY A 501 3.25 -22.95 6.72
C GLY A 501 2.86 -22.54 8.15
N PRO A 502 1.64 -22.01 8.37
CA PRO A 502 1.17 -21.63 9.70
C PRO A 502 1.22 -22.79 10.72
N TRP A 503 1.09 -24.02 10.25
CA TRP A 503 1.12 -25.25 11.07
C TRP A 503 2.51 -25.65 11.57
N ASP A 504 3.57 -25.03 11.04
CA ASP A 504 4.93 -25.34 11.45
C ASP A 504 5.38 -24.56 12.70
N TYR A 505 4.57 -23.61 13.17
CA TYR A 505 4.84 -22.77 14.34
C TYR A 505 4.19 -23.27 15.64
N GLY A 506 3.53 -24.45 15.61
CA GLY A 506 2.87 -25.08 16.74
C GLY A 506 1.40 -24.66 16.90
N ASP A 507 0.66 -25.42 17.70
CA ASP A 507 -0.80 -25.32 17.80
C ASP A 507 -1.29 -23.94 18.28
N LYS A 508 -0.58 -23.31 19.21
CA LYS A 508 -0.95 -21.99 19.73
C LYS A 508 -0.84 -20.93 18.62
N ALA A 509 0.28 -20.88 17.91
CA ALA A 509 0.50 -19.95 16.81
C ALA A 509 -0.47 -20.21 15.65
N LEU A 510 -0.73 -21.47 15.32
CA LEU A 510 -1.74 -21.87 14.33
C LEU A 510 -3.14 -21.41 14.73
N GLY A 511 -3.52 -21.56 16.01
CA GLY A 511 -4.81 -21.08 16.54
C GLY A 511 -4.95 -19.56 16.42
N ILE A 512 -3.88 -18.81 16.72
CA ILE A 512 -3.83 -17.35 16.52
C ILE A 512 -3.95 -17.01 15.04
N PHE A 513 -3.19 -17.67 14.17
CA PHE A 513 -3.23 -17.46 12.73
C PHE A 513 -4.66 -17.71 12.18
N ARG A 514 -5.31 -18.81 12.56
CA ARG A 514 -6.68 -19.10 12.15
C ARG A 514 -7.64 -17.99 12.57
N ARG A 515 -7.60 -17.56 13.83
CA ARG A 515 -8.45 -16.48 14.35
C ARG A 515 -8.27 -15.18 13.56
N TYR A 516 -7.04 -14.78 13.30
CA TYR A 516 -6.75 -13.51 12.64
C TYR A 516 -6.93 -13.57 11.12
N SER A 517 -6.69 -14.70 10.47
CA SER A 517 -7.00 -14.87 9.05
C SER A 517 -8.51 -14.87 8.79
N VAL A 518 -9.31 -15.48 9.68
CA VAL A 518 -10.78 -15.40 9.66
C VAL A 518 -11.25 -13.96 9.90
N LEU A 519 -10.63 -13.25 10.84
CA LEU A 519 -10.93 -11.84 11.09
C LEU A 519 -10.62 -10.98 9.88
N HIS A 520 -9.42 -11.14 9.29
CA HIS A 520 -9.01 -10.45 8.06
C HIS A 520 -10.00 -10.71 6.91
N MET A 521 -10.39 -11.97 6.71
CA MET A 521 -11.40 -12.35 5.71
C MET A 521 -12.73 -11.67 6.01
N SER A 522 -13.22 -11.77 7.24
CA SER A 522 -14.54 -11.23 7.59
C SER A 522 -14.61 -9.70 7.51
N LEU A 523 -13.51 -8.98 7.74
CA LEU A 523 -13.40 -7.54 7.56
C LEU A 523 -13.33 -7.11 6.09
N PHE A 524 -13.45 -8.01 5.11
CA PHE A 524 -13.37 -7.68 3.69
C PHE A 524 -14.25 -6.49 3.28
N PRO A 525 -15.54 -6.38 3.64
CA PRO A 525 -16.37 -5.24 3.25
C PRO A 525 -15.84 -3.90 3.78
N TYR A 526 -15.34 -3.88 5.01
CA TYR A 526 -14.73 -2.70 5.63
C TYR A 526 -13.44 -2.30 4.90
N ARG A 527 -12.56 -3.28 4.64
CA ARG A 527 -11.29 -3.07 3.94
C ARG A 527 -11.50 -2.62 2.50
N TYR A 528 -12.43 -3.24 1.80
CA TYR A 528 -12.70 -2.87 0.41
C TYR A 528 -13.34 -1.47 0.30
N ALA A 529 -14.20 -1.08 1.23
CA ALA A 529 -14.72 0.28 1.31
C ALA A 529 -13.60 1.32 1.53
N ALA A 530 -12.62 0.99 2.40
CA ALA A 530 -11.42 1.83 2.59
C ALA A 530 -10.54 1.89 1.33
N ALA A 531 -10.41 0.78 0.58
CA ALA A 531 -9.72 0.76 -0.70
C ALA A 531 -10.46 1.59 -1.77
N GLN A 532 -11.79 1.55 -1.81
CA GLN A 532 -12.60 2.41 -2.68
C GLN A 532 -12.43 3.90 -2.32
N GLU A 533 -12.35 4.23 -1.03
CA GLU A 533 -12.05 5.59 -0.58
C GLU A 533 -10.65 6.01 -1.06
N SER A 534 -9.65 5.15 -0.90
CA SER A 534 -8.29 5.39 -1.39
C SER A 534 -8.24 5.64 -2.90
N ALA A 535 -8.93 4.85 -3.69
CA ALA A 535 -9.01 5.03 -5.15
C ALA A 535 -9.69 6.36 -5.55
N ARG A 536 -10.57 6.91 -4.71
CA ARG A 536 -11.24 8.19 -4.97
C ARG A 536 -10.45 9.40 -4.44
N SER A 537 -9.89 9.30 -3.23
CA SER A 537 -9.29 10.43 -2.52
C SER A 537 -7.75 10.37 -2.46
N GLY A 538 -7.14 9.19 -2.62
CA GLY A 538 -5.71 8.97 -2.37
C GLY A 538 -5.37 8.75 -0.89
N LEU A 539 -6.33 8.82 0.05
CA LEU A 539 -6.09 8.48 1.45
C LEU A 539 -5.79 6.99 1.59
N PRO A 540 -4.69 6.59 2.23
CA PRO A 540 -4.33 5.18 2.32
C PRO A 540 -5.28 4.41 3.26
N MET A 541 -5.31 3.08 3.09
CA MET A 541 -6.03 2.19 4.01
C MET A 541 -5.39 2.17 5.40
N MET A 542 -4.04 2.17 5.46
CA MET A 542 -3.26 2.34 6.69
C MET A 542 -2.85 3.81 6.80
N ARG A 543 -3.41 4.56 7.76
CA ARG A 543 -3.20 6.00 7.92
C ARG A 543 -2.35 6.26 9.14
N ALA A 544 -1.08 6.62 8.98
CA ALA A 544 -0.23 7.05 10.09
C ALA A 544 -0.94 8.14 10.92
N LEU A 545 -0.78 8.13 12.24
CA LEU A 545 -1.47 9.12 13.09
C LEU A 545 -1.12 10.55 12.69
N VAL A 546 0.12 10.82 12.31
CA VAL A 546 0.56 12.13 11.82
C VAL A 546 -0.19 12.58 10.56
N LEU A 547 -0.61 11.66 9.70
CA LEU A 547 -1.42 12.02 8.51
C LEU A 547 -2.73 12.68 8.91
N MET A 548 -3.38 12.15 9.95
CA MET A 548 -4.71 12.58 10.38
C MET A 548 -4.67 13.67 11.47
N HIS A 549 -3.55 13.78 12.20
CA HIS A 549 -3.37 14.66 13.36
C HIS A 549 -1.99 15.34 13.33
N GLN A 550 -1.65 16.00 12.23
CA GLN A 550 -0.32 16.59 12.02
C GLN A 550 0.09 17.64 13.07
N ASP A 551 -0.89 18.30 13.71
CA ASP A 551 -0.64 19.33 14.72
C ASP A 551 -0.56 18.77 16.14
N ASP A 552 -0.81 17.47 16.32
CA ASP A 552 -0.71 16.78 17.60
C ASP A 552 0.71 16.18 17.78
N PRO A 553 1.54 16.71 18.70
CA PRO A 553 2.88 16.19 18.94
C PRO A 553 2.90 14.69 19.29
N SER A 554 1.94 14.23 20.11
CA SER A 554 1.87 12.81 20.51
C SER A 554 1.51 11.89 19.34
N ALA A 555 0.67 12.36 18.42
CA ALA A 555 0.37 11.62 17.18
C ALA A 555 1.59 11.53 16.25
N ARG A 556 2.47 12.53 16.25
CA ARG A 556 3.73 12.48 15.48
C ARG A 556 4.74 11.51 16.09
N GLU A 557 4.75 11.36 17.41
CA GLU A 557 5.63 10.44 18.15
C GLU A 557 5.13 8.99 18.08
N ALA A 558 3.82 8.76 17.98
CA ALA A 558 3.21 7.43 17.84
C ALA A 558 3.38 6.90 16.40
N ALA A 559 4.62 6.72 15.95
CA ALA A 559 5.01 6.50 14.57
C ALA A 559 4.66 5.10 14.03
N THR A 560 4.24 4.17 14.87
CA THR A 560 3.87 2.80 14.49
C THR A 560 2.40 2.48 14.73
N GLU A 561 1.64 3.44 15.25
CA GLU A 561 0.20 3.35 15.40
C GLU A 561 -0.49 3.98 14.19
N TYR A 562 -1.64 3.43 13.81
CA TYR A 562 -2.33 3.91 12.62
C TYR A 562 -3.83 3.68 12.66
N TYR A 563 -4.55 4.48 11.89
CA TYR A 563 -5.92 4.15 11.52
C TYR A 563 -5.93 3.12 10.39
N PHE A 564 -6.68 2.05 10.58
CA PHE A 564 -7.01 1.13 9.51
C PHE A 564 -8.43 1.45 9.01
N GLY A 565 -8.52 2.06 7.83
CA GLY A 565 -9.75 2.71 7.37
C GLY A 565 -10.13 3.90 8.25
N PRO A 566 -11.43 4.29 8.29
CA PRO A 566 -11.87 5.48 9.03
C PRO A 566 -12.05 5.28 10.53
N ASP A 567 -12.24 4.04 11.01
CA ASP A 567 -12.81 3.78 12.33
C ASP A 567 -11.99 2.91 13.27
N LEU A 568 -11.01 2.16 12.78
CA LEU A 568 -10.16 1.30 13.59
C LEU A 568 -8.80 1.95 13.82
N LEU A 569 -8.38 2.09 15.08
CA LEU A 569 -7.03 2.46 15.47
C LEU A 569 -6.31 1.19 15.91
N VAL A 570 -5.16 0.92 15.32
CA VAL A 570 -4.35 -0.28 15.51
C VAL A 570 -2.99 0.09 16.06
N ALA A 571 -2.56 -0.60 17.12
CA ALA A 571 -1.23 -0.44 17.72
C ALA A 571 -0.48 -1.78 17.72
N PRO A 572 0.29 -2.10 16.65
CA PRO A 572 1.02 -3.35 16.53
C PRO A 572 2.03 -3.55 17.67
N VAL A 573 2.15 -4.79 18.15
CA VAL A 573 3.14 -5.15 19.17
C VAL A 573 4.43 -5.57 18.49
N LEU A 574 5.43 -4.72 18.55
CA LEU A 574 6.67 -4.81 17.78
C LEU A 574 7.87 -5.38 18.58
N ALA A 575 7.57 -6.06 19.66
CA ALA A 575 8.55 -6.72 20.53
C ALA A 575 7.90 -7.96 21.19
N PRO A 576 8.68 -8.88 21.78
CA PRO A 576 8.15 -10.04 22.50
C PRO A 576 7.67 -9.65 23.91
N VAL A 577 6.73 -8.72 24.00
CA VAL A 577 6.18 -8.16 25.24
C VAL A 577 4.68 -8.44 25.34
N THR A 578 4.13 -8.30 26.55
CA THR A 578 2.69 -8.48 26.85
C THR A 578 2.02 -7.20 27.34
N GLN A 579 2.74 -6.08 27.30
CA GLN A 579 2.21 -4.75 27.59
C GLN A 579 2.78 -3.75 26.60
N GLN A 580 1.97 -2.75 26.24
CA GLN A 580 2.34 -1.71 25.30
C GLN A 580 1.70 -0.38 25.67
N ALA A 581 2.43 0.72 25.47
CA ALA A 581 1.87 2.05 25.49
C ALA A 581 1.13 2.31 24.17
N VAL A 582 -0.08 2.85 24.24
CA VAL A 582 -0.90 3.18 23.07
C VAL A 582 -1.42 4.59 23.22
N TYR A 583 -1.16 5.44 22.25
CA TYR A 583 -1.69 6.79 22.18
C TYR A 583 -3.07 6.80 21.52
N LEU A 584 -4.08 7.36 22.20
CA LEU A 584 -5.40 7.61 21.65
C LEU A 584 -5.52 9.08 21.23
N PRO A 585 -5.62 9.40 19.93
CA PRO A 585 -5.90 10.76 19.48
C PRO A 585 -7.25 11.28 19.95
N GLU A 586 -7.51 12.57 19.70
CA GLU A 586 -8.80 13.18 20.04
C GLU A 586 -10.01 12.35 19.57
N GLY A 587 -11.01 12.22 20.44
CA GLY A 587 -12.24 11.46 20.20
C GLY A 587 -12.58 10.51 21.34
N ASN A 588 -13.60 9.69 21.12
CA ASN A 588 -13.98 8.61 22.03
C ASN A 588 -13.70 7.26 21.38
N TRP A 589 -13.15 6.36 22.16
CA TRP A 589 -12.61 5.10 21.70
C TRP A 589 -13.19 3.93 22.49
N ILE A 590 -13.39 2.82 21.84
CA ILE A 590 -13.89 1.56 22.43
C ILE A 590 -12.83 0.50 22.16
N ASP A 591 -12.33 -0.13 23.21
CA ASP A 591 -11.47 -1.30 23.06
C ASP A 591 -12.21 -2.39 22.28
N TYR A 592 -11.64 -2.82 21.17
CA TYR A 592 -12.24 -3.78 20.24
C TYR A 592 -12.59 -5.13 20.92
N TRP A 593 -11.77 -5.54 21.88
CA TRP A 593 -11.86 -6.85 22.52
C TRP A 593 -12.79 -6.84 23.74
N THR A 594 -12.72 -5.78 24.54
CA THR A 594 -13.36 -5.72 25.87
C THR A 594 -14.58 -4.81 25.92
N GLY A 595 -14.74 -3.90 24.96
CA GLY A 595 -15.80 -2.88 24.98
C GLY A 595 -15.57 -1.73 25.95
N LYS A 596 -14.44 -1.71 26.65
CA LYS A 596 -14.11 -0.61 27.56
C LYS A 596 -13.95 0.69 26.78
N ARG A 597 -14.57 1.76 27.30
CA ARG A 597 -14.53 3.09 26.68
C ARG A 597 -13.40 3.93 27.24
N TYR A 598 -12.79 4.75 26.37
CA TYR A 598 -11.72 5.67 26.70
C TYR A 598 -11.94 7.00 25.99
N SER A 599 -11.64 8.12 26.66
CA SER A 599 -11.48 9.41 26.01
C SER A 599 -10.12 9.46 25.31
N GLY A 600 -10.01 10.23 24.23
CA GLY A 600 -8.74 10.45 23.56
C GLY A 600 -7.83 11.47 24.25
N ARG A 601 -6.76 11.87 23.57
CA ARG A 601 -5.67 12.76 24.02
C ARG A 601 -4.93 12.20 25.23
N GLN A 602 -4.69 10.88 25.26
CA GLN A 602 -3.96 10.22 26.34
C GLN A 602 -3.21 8.98 25.84
N THR A 603 -2.15 8.64 26.54
CA THR A 603 -1.44 7.37 26.35
C THR A 603 -1.88 6.37 27.41
N LEU A 604 -2.26 5.19 26.98
CA LEU A 604 -2.70 4.09 27.84
C LEU A 604 -1.60 3.02 27.95
N ALA A 605 -1.42 2.43 29.12
CA ALA A 605 -0.71 1.18 29.28
C ALA A 605 -1.71 0.03 29.03
N MET A 606 -1.57 -0.65 27.88
CA MET A 606 -2.46 -1.72 27.46
C MET A 606 -1.82 -3.08 27.65
N GLU A 607 -2.60 -4.03 28.16
CA GLU A 607 -2.23 -5.43 28.11
C GLU A 607 -2.34 -5.94 26.66
N ALA A 608 -1.33 -6.63 26.20
CA ALA A 608 -1.23 -7.20 24.87
C ALA A 608 -0.76 -8.67 24.96
N PRO A 609 -1.61 -9.58 25.51
CA PRO A 609 -1.29 -11.01 25.48
C PRO A 609 -1.11 -11.48 24.03
N LEU A 610 -0.42 -12.58 23.83
CA LEU A 610 0.00 -13.03 22.50
C LEU A 610 -1.14 -13.27 21.49
N ASP A 611 -2.37 -13.33 21.95
CA ASP A 611 -3.55 -13.51 21.11
C ASP A 611 -4.38 -12.24 20.92
N ARG A 612 -3.87 -11.07 21.39
CA ARG A 612 -4.58 -9.79 21.30
C ARG A 612 -3.65 -8.61 20.99
N ILE A 613 -3.71 -8.11 19.78
CA ILE A 613 -3.18 -6.81 19.40
C ILE A 613 -4.10 -5.70 19.92
N PRO A 614 -3.59 -4.61 20.52
CA PRO A 614 -4.43 -3.47 20.87
C PRO A 614 -5.09 -2.85 19.63
N VAL A 615 -6.42 -2.84 19.63
CA VAL A 615 -7.25 -2.23 18.59
C VAL A 615 -8.37 -1.46 19.27
N PHE A 616 -8.63 -0.25 18.80
CA PHE A 616 -9.71 0.59 19.28
C PHE A 616 -10.65 0.95 18.14
N VAL A 617 -11.92 1.01 18.45
CA VAL A 617 -12.96 1.40 17.49
C VAL A 617 -13.48 2.77 17.88
N ARG A 618 -13.66 3.61 16.90
CA ARG A 618 -14.24 4.93 17.10
C ARG A 618 -15.69 4.81 17.58
N ASP A 619 -16.06 5.62 18.56
CA ASP A 619 -17.43 5.67 19.10
C ASP A 619 -18.47 5.90 17.99
N GLY A 620 -19.56 5.13 17.99
CA GLY A 620 -20.61 5.17 16.98
C GLY A 620 -20.26 4.56 15.62
N ALA A 621 -19.17 3.81 15.50
CA ALA A 621 -18.81 3.14 14.27
C ALA A 621 -19.81 2.05 13.88
N ILE A 622 -20.01 1.89 12.56
CA ILE A 622 -20.65 0.72 11.95
C ILE A 622 -19.57 0.00 11.14
N VAL A 623 -19.22 -1.23 11.54
CA VAL A 623 -18.18 -2.03 10.88
C VAL A 623 -18.85 -3.12 10.04
N PRO A 624 -18.82 -2.98 8.69
CA PRO A 624 -19.37 -4.00 7.81
C PRO A 624 -18.45 -5.21 7.71
N ARG A 625 -19.03 -6.41 7.73
CA ARG A 625 -18.32 -7.68 7.65
C ARG A 625 -19.06 -8.70 6.77
N ILE A 626 -18.38 -9.77 6.41
CA ILE A 626 -18.99 -11.02 5.93
C ILE A 626 -18.91 -12.08 7.04
N PRO A 627 -19.72 -13.16 6.97
CA PRO A 627 -19.65 -14.25 7.93
C PRO A 627 -18.26 -14.87 8.05
N GLU A 628 -17.95 -15.38 9.22
CA GLU A 628 -16.64 -15.94 9.57
C GLU A 628 -16.37 -17.33 8.93
N ASP A 629 -17.39 -17.96 8.37
CA ASP A 629 -17.32 -19.25 7.67
C ASP A 629 -16.99 -19.10 6.17
N VAL A 630 -16.83 -17.87 5.66
CA VAL A 630 -16.44 -17.60 4.27
C VAL A 630 -14.96 -17.92 4.07
N MET A 631 -14.66 -18.86 3.17
CA MET A 631 -13.30 -19.39 2.95
C MET A 631 -12.59 -18.81 1.76
N THR A 632 -13.29 -18.12 0.85
CA THR A 632 -12.72 -17.52 -0.37
C THR A 632 -13.53 -16.30 -0.82
N LEU A 633 -12.86 -15.36 -1.48
CA LEU A 633 -13.48 -14.21 -2.15
C LEU A 633 -13.49 -14.36 -3.68
N VAL A 634 -13.22 -15.55 -4.19
CA VAL A 634 -13.43 -15.86 -5.61
C VAL A 634 -14.93 -15.93 -5.87
N PRO A 635 -15.45 -15.21 -6.87
CA PRO A 635 -16.88 -15.19 -7.16
C PRO A 635 -17.45 -16.60 -7.50
N PRO A 636 -18.74 -16.86 -7.19
CA PRO A 636 -19.72 -15.92 -6.62
C PRO A 636 -19.47 -15.64 -5.13
N LEU A 637 -19.63 -14.38 -4.72
CA LEU A 637 -19.48 -13.99 -3.33
C LEU A 637 -20.70 -14.46 -2.50
N ASP A 638 -20.44 -14.73 -1.21
CA ASP A 638 -21.51 -14.94 -0.24
C ASP A 638 -22.44 -13.73 -0.17
N ALA A 639 -23.74 -13.96 -0.18
CA ALA A 639 -24.75 -12.89 -0.15
C ALA A 639 -25.06 -12.39 1.27
N ARG A 640 -24.52 -13.05 2.30
CA ARG A 640 -24.73 -12.66 3.72
C ARG A 640 -23.86 -11.46 4.07
N ARG A 641 -24.42 -10.52 4.84
CA ARG A 641 -23.73 -9.32 5.35
C ARG A 641 -23.92 -9.19 6.83
N VAL A 642 -22.87 -8.77 7.53
CA VAL A 642 -22.89 -8.51 8.96
C VAL A 642 -22.53 -7.05 9.19
N TYR A 643 -23.33 -6.33 9.98
CA TYR A 643 -22.98 -4.97 10.41
C TYR A 643 -22.85 -4.95 11.92
N GLU A 644 -21.65 -4.67 12.41
CA GLU A 644 -21.38 -4.51 13.84
C GLU A 644 -21.58 -3.05 14.24
N LEU A 645 -22.49 -2.80 15.16
CA LEU A 645 -22.79 -1.49 15.70
C LEU A 645 -22.03 -1.29 17.01
N TYR A 646 -21.23 -0.25 17.07
CA TYR A 646 -20.54 0.15 18.29
C TYR A 646 -21.30 1.25 19.02
N PRO A 647 -21.24 1.29 20.39
CA PRO A 647 -21.91 2.31 21.18
C PRO A 647 -21.55 3.74 20.74
N GLY A 648 -22.49 4.67 20.88
CA GLY A 648 -22.34 6.08 20.53
C GLY A 648 -23.34 6.56 19.47
N ALA A 649 -23.14 7.79 18.98
CA ALA A 649 -23.93 8.32 17.87
C ALA A 649 -23.50 7.65 16.56
N LEU A 650 -24.35 6.80 16.00
CA LEU A 650 -24.03 6.02 14.81
C LEU A 650 -23.66 6.93 13.64
N ARG A 651 -22.64 6.55 12.89
CA ARG A 651 -22.16 7.22 11.70
C ARG A 651 -22.53 6.41 10.47
N ALA A 652 -23.10 7.08 9.47
CA ALA A 652 -23.47 6.42 8.22
C ALA A 652 -22.26 5.91 7.47
N ILE A 653 -22.40 4.73 6.86
CA ILE A 653 -21.41 4.13 5.96
C ILE A 653 -22.07 3.77 4.63
N THR A 654 -21.25 3.57 3.61
CA THR A 654 -21.61 2.87 2.39
C THR A 654 -20.72 1.65 2.27
N ASP A 655 -21.30 0.45 2.17
CA ASP A 655 -20.52 -0.76 1.99
C ASP A 655 -19.99 -0.89 0.54
N PHE A 656 -19.19 -1.91 0.30
CA PHE A 656 -18.51 -2.12 -0.97
C PHE A 656 -19.45 -2.40 -2.17
N GLU A 657 -20.71 -2.78 -1.91
CA GLU A 657 -21.74 -3.00 -2.92
C GLU A 657 -22.63 -1.77 -3.15
N GLY A 658 -22.35 -0.66 -2.43
CA GLY A 658 -23.12 0.58 -2.53
C GLY A 658 -24.34 0.62 -1.61
N ARG A 659 -24.47 -0.32 -0.65
CA ARG A 659 -25.55 -0.30 0.33
C ARG A 659 -25.21 0.73 1.41
N SER A 660 -26.11 1.68 1.63
CA SER A 660 -25.98 2.67 2.70
C SER A 660 -26.58 2.11 4.00
N VAL A 661 -25.83 2.28 5.10
CA VAL A 661 -26.24 1.87 6.45
C VAL A 661 -25.95 3.04 7.39
N GLY A 662 -26.97 3.55 8.06
CA GLY A 662 -26.79 4.71 8.91
C GLY A 662 -27.98 5.02 9.83
N PRO A 663 -27.85 6.03 10.71
CA PRO A 663 -28.90 6.41 11.64
C PRO A 663 -30.17 6.86 10.89
N GLY A 664 -31.32 6.44 11.40
CA GLY A 664 -32.63 6.96 10.99
C GLY A 664 -33.05 8.19 11.79
N ALA A 665 -34.31 8.61 11.62
CA ALA A 665 -34.87 9.72 12.37
C ALA A 665 -35.16 9.29 13.81
N GLY A 666 -34.38 9.76 14.76
CA GLY A 666 -34.52 9.51 16.20
C GLY A 666 -33.52 8.49 16.76
N PRO A 667 -33.34 8.49 18.09
CA PRO A 667 -32.42 7.57 18.76
C PRO A 667 -32.91 6.12 18.64
N GLY A 668 -31.97 5.18 18.54
CA GLY A 668 -32.29 3.75 18.40
C GLY A 668 -32.92 3.40 17.05
N THR A 669 -32.62 4.14 15.99
CA THR A 669 -33.08 3.84 14.64
C THR A 669 -31.92 3.67 13.66
N LEU A 670 -32.04 2.68 12.76
CA LEU A 670 -31.10 2.42 11.66
C LEU A 670 -31.88 2.27 10.35
N VAL A 671 -31.32 2.85 9.28
CA VAL A 671 -31.84 2.67 7.93
C VAL A 671 -30.78 1.99 7.08
N ILE A 672 -31.20 0.96 6.34
CA ILE A 672 -30.40 0.28 5.34
C ILE A 672 -31.09 0.48 4.00
N ALA A 673 -30.36 0.95 2.97
CA ALA A 673 -30.89 1.13 1.62
C ALA A 673 -29.86 0.65 0.58
N GLY A 674 -30.33 -0.02 -0.45
CA GLY A 674 -29.48 -0.52 -1.54
C GLY A 674 -29.75 -1.98 -1.90
N PRO A 675 -28.76 -2.70 -2.45
CA PRO A 675 -28.92 -4.07 -2.92
C PRO A 675 -29.41 -5.05 -1.85
N ALA A 676 -30.19 -6.05 -2.28
CA ALA A 676 -30.70 -7.10 -1.41
C ALA A 676 -29.58 -7.93 -0.78
N ALA A 677 -29.81 -8.38 0.45
CA ALA A 677 -28.88 -9.26 1.20
C ALA A 677 -29.60 -9.93 2.36
N HIS A 678 -29.07 -11.08 2.79
CA HIS A 678 -29.35 -11.59 4.12
C HIS A 678 -28.46 -10.82 5.11
N VAL A 679 -29.05 -10.10 6.06
CA VAL A 679 -28.36 -9.18 6.97
C VAL A 679 -28.41 -9.70 8.40
N THR A 680 -27.23 -9.81 9.01
CA THR A 680 -27.07 -9.94 10.46
C THR A 680 -26.66 -8.59 11.02
N LEU A 681 -27.45 -8.02 11.92
CA LEU A 681 -27.10 -6.84 12.67
C LEU A 681 -26.60 -7.25 14.05
N ARG A 682 -25.41 -6.81 14.47
CA ARG A 682 -24.80 -7.15 15.76
C ARG A 682 -24.55 -5.89 16.57
N TRP A 683 -25.04 -5.85 17.82
CA TRP A 683 -24.70 -4.80 18.78
C TRP A 683 -23.52 -5.27 19.62
N ARG A 684 -22.44 -4.53 19.55
CA ARG A 684 -21.24 -4.80 20.35
C ARG A 684 -21.39 -4.13 21.71
N PHE A 685 -21.26 -4.93 22.80
CA PHE A 685 -21.15 -4.50 24.20
C PHE A 685 -22.43 -3.93 24.85
N GLN A 686 -23.47 -3.60 24.10
CA GLN A 686 -24.73 -3.10 24.65
C GLN A 686 -25.87 -3.41 23.71
N GLY A 687 -26.59 -4.49 24.00
CA GLY A 687 -27.70 -4.96 23.17
C GLY A 687 -29.02 -4.29 23.49
N PRO A 688 -29.98 -4.26 22.54
CA PRO A 688 -31.33 -3.78 22.73
C PRO A 688 -32.20 -4.80 23.51
N LEU A 689 -33.27 -4.28 24.17
CA LEU A 689 -34.31 -5.10 24.81
C LEU A 689 -35.30 -5.67 23.79
N GLY A 690 -35.51 -4.99 22.68
CA GLY A 690 -36.37 -5.39 21.59
C GLY A 690 -36.05 -4.65 20.32
N VAL A 691 -36.27 -5.27 19.17
CA VAL A 691 -35.99 -4.74 17.84
C VAL A 691 -37.22 -4.90 16.97
N THR A 692 -37.51 -3.89 16.14
CA THR A 692 -38.50 -4.02 15.07
C THR A 692 -37.85 -3.76 13.71
N LEU A 693 -38.31 -4.48 12.68
CA LEU A 693 -37.99 -4.25 11.28
C LEU A 693 -39.23 -3.80 10.53
N ASN A 694 -39.25 -2.59 10.03
CA ASN A 694 -40.39 -2.00 9.31
C ASN A 694 -41.72 -2.13 10.14
N GLY A 695 -41.64 -1.97 11.47
CA GLY A 695 -42.74 -2.11 12.41
C GLY A 695 -43.08 -3.55 12.83
N ARG A 696 -42.41 -4.57 12.30
CA ARG A 696 -42.59 -5.98 12.70
C ARG A 696 -41.51 -6.33 13.74
N GLU A 697 -41.93 -7.00 14.82
CA GLU A 697 -41.01 -7.44 15.87
C GLU A 697 -40.04 -8.51 15.38
N LEU A 698 -38.76 -8.35 15.74
CA LEU A 698 -37.70 -9.34 15.60
C LEU A 698 -37.29 -9.82 17.00
N HIS A 699 -36.83 -11.07 17.07
CA HIS A 699 -36.36 -11.67 18.33
C HIS A 699 -34.82 -11.65 18.35
N PRO A 700 -34.20 -10.75 19.17
CA PRO A 700 -32.77 -10.74 19.34
C PRO A 700 -32.24 -12.04 19.98
N VAL A 701 -31.10 -12.50 19.47
CA VAL A 701 -30.37 -13.65 20.03
C VAL A 701 -29.12 -13.12 20.72
N VAL A 702 -28.87 -13.58 21.94
CA VAL A 702 -27.67 -13.26 22.71
C VAL A 702 -26.64 -14.36 22.47
N GLY A 703 -25.52 -13.99 21.84
CA GLY A 703 -24.40 -14.89 21.60
C GLY A 703 -23.49 -15.08 22.83
N PRO A 704 -22.46 -15.96 22.70
CA PRO A 704 -21.58 -16.31 23.82
C PRO A 704 -20.87 -15.13 24.47
N ASP A 705 -20.49 -14.11 23.67
CA ASP A 705 -19.73 -12.92 24.12
C ASP A 705 -20.65 -11.74 24.49
N SER A 706 -21.90 -12.04 24.92
CA SER A 706 -22.92 -11.02 25.19
C SER A 706 -23.22 -10.10 23.98
N VAL A 707 -22.87 -10.53 22.79
CA VAL A 707 -23.21 -9.86 21.52
C VAL A 707 -24.67 -10.17 21.21
N VAL A 708 -25.48 -9.13 21.08
CA VAL A 708 -26.89 -9.26 20.67
C VAL A 708 -26.96 -9.16 19.16
N SER A 709 -27.70 -10.05 18.52
CA SER A 709 -27.87 -10.04 17.05
C SER A 709 -29.31 -10.30 16.63
N VAL A 710 -29.64 -9.80 15.44
CA VAL A 710 -30.86 -10.14 14.69
C VAL A 710 -30.53 -10.43 13.24
N ASP A 711 -31.22 -11.40 12.67
CA ASP A 711 -31.08 -11.76 11.24
C ASP A 711 -32.39 -11.41 10.51
N PHE A 712 -32.24 -10.90 9.29
CA PHE A 712 -33.39 -10.56 8.43
C PHE A 712 -33.02 -10.47 6.96
N GLU A 713 -34.03 -10.58 6.10
CA GLU A 713 -33.90 -10.34 4.66
C GLU A 713 -34.08 -8.85 4.34
N HIS A 714 -33.03 -8.25 3.82
CA HIS A 714 -33.04 -6.89 3.26
C HIS A 714 -33.31 -6.97 1.76
N GLN A 715 -34.30 -6.25 1.27
CA GLN A 715 -34.65 -6.20 -0.18
C GLN A 715 -34.10 -4.95 -0.85
N ALA A 716 -34.61 -3.77 -0.50
CA ALA A 716 -34.17 -2.48 -1.05
C ALA A 716 -34.11 -1.38 0.02
N ALA A 717 -34.97 -1.47 1.01
CA ALA A 717 -35.00 -0.56 2.17
C ALA A 717 -35.44 -1.30 3.41
N SER A 718 -34.72 -1.08 4.51
CA SER A 718 -35.03 -1.65 5.83
C SER A 718 -34.89 -0.56 6.87
N ARG A 719 -35.88 -0.43 7.75
CA ARG A 719 -35.86 0.44 8.91
C ARG A 719 -35.93 -0.40 10.17
N LEU A 720 -34.89 -0.32 10.98
CA LEU A 720 -34.83 -0.96 12.27
C LEU A 720 -35.03 0.07 13.38
N GLU A 721 -35.77 -0.31 14.39
CA GLU A 721 -35.98 0.50 15.60
C GLU A 721 -35.76 -0.38 16.82
N TRP A 722 -35.06 0.15 17.84
CA TRP A 722 -34.78 -0.55 19.06
C TRP A 722 -34.78 0.37 20.28
N ARG A 723 -34.94 -0.23 21.46
CA ARG A 723 -34.77 0.46 22.75
C ARG A 723 -33.59 -0.15 23.46
N LEU A 724 -32.64 0.69 23.86
CA LEU A 724 -31.51 0.27 24.70
C LEU A 724 -32.01 0.10 26.14
N GLN A 725 -31.39 -0.81 26.88
CA GLN A 725 -31.54 -0.82 28.34
C GLN A 725 -31.07 0.55 28.86
N SER A 726 -31.90 1.18 29.72
CA SER A 726 -31.47 2.38 30.41
C SER A 726 -30.22 2.05 31.23
N GLU A 727 -29.14 2.79 31.07
CA GLU A 727 -28.01 2.65 31.98
C GLU A 727 -28.50 2.81 33.43
N PRO A 728 -28.09 1.93 34.36
CA PRO A 728 -28.30 2.23 35.76
C PRO A 728 -27.60 3.58 36.02
N ARG A 729 -28.32 4.58 36.47
CA ARG A 729 -27.76 5.87 36.87
C ARG A 729 -26.68 5.61 37.91
N PRO A 730 -25.52 6.31 37.81
CA PRO A 730 -24.40 6.12 38.71
C PRO A 730 -24.77 6.36 40.17
#